data_12f61032f17d211a477d92289bde7669
#
_entry.id   12f61032f17d211a477d92289bde7669
#
_cell.length_a   1.000
_cell.length_b   1.000
_cell.length_c   1.000
_cell.angle_alpha   90.00
_cell.angle_beta   90.00
_cell.angle_gamma   90.00
#
_symmetry.space_group_name_H-M   'P 1'
#
loop_
_entity.id
_entity.type
_entity.pdbx_description
1 polymer ?
#
loop_
_entity_poly.entity_id
_entity_poly.type
_entity_poly.pdbx_seq_one_letter_code
_entity_poly.pdbx_strand_id
1 'polypeptide(L)'
;MRYKDHILRAMNTDVEHLNLEENMLMNRTRCLILISLLVGMFAQAQTSSIKGIVTDVKTIPVEYANVILYDAADSTKIVKAATTDVKGRFELSKIPHGSYRLYASCVGYVGTHIRIHNIQEHIKDLPIVLEEQTVALDETTVTAQRVVMEFDRQIIYPGKQEKETAIDGIDLVDKLQLHGIVVGKVEGTISGVLGGTVKLRVNGGPADLNDLRQIDPKMVRRGEYHDMPSMRYGKVEAVIDLYVKRQEFGGSGRIDASHSAISPSGNGLANLKLYHSKSEFSFWGNGNYHRFSGYTKKTVTYNFEDMPALTRNEEWHNVGKGREGSYRGGIGYSYLNPDDVLFTAKLSYSGSPTESASQGDVRIEGQPNTKIQIVENRLNKSPRLGLYFQKSLKKKQFVAFEVAGSYVHTNSYYTYNEQQENVMLSDILSDVDGDTYSVVAEGIYEKRFKTNKLSVGLNHRLSYVDNVYEGTTEYKSKFNNYNTYGYAEWMGRFKKLDYSLAVRGTFNRIIQGDEKTLSKNLGATWRLGYRPNQKLQVRYSGETYVVVPALRTLNNVEQAINAYQIRRGNPELKNTTVYTNTLMLNHKCTNNFTYTLSANDVYTVHPQLATTFRENGKFITQEQNGRYYHQLHFTGNINWSFFDRQLRLFSRLNYKFAREKGKSFSNFYDTYYGELGGEWTFLKKFAVTLAFGKRADVFSDEKIYYNSWEVASGIM
;
A
#
# COMPACT_ATOMS: atom_id res chain seq x y z
N MET A 1 60.70 59.67 40.23
CA MET A 1 59.45 58.87 40.46
C MET A 1 58.19 59.72 40.58
N ARG A 2 58.20 61.03 40.29
CA ARG A 2 57.02 61.95 40.36
C ARG A 2 56.47 62.38 39.02
N TYR A 3 57.04 61.95 37.88
CA TYR A 3 56.62 62.37 36.53
C TYR A 3 55.74 61.30 35.84
N LYS A 4 55.72 60.08 36.31
CA LYS A 4 54.92 58.97 35.78
C LYS A 4 53.47 58.95 36.29
N ASP A 5 53.20 59.50 37.47
CA ASP A 5 51.92 59.52 38.08
C ASP A 5 50.98 60.61 37.49
N HIS A 6 51.56 61.67 36.94
CA HIS A 6 50.73 62.74 36.28
C HIS A 6 50.28 62.38 34.90
N ILE A 7 51.04 61.55 34.15
CA ILE A 7 50.60 61.09 32.79
C ILE A 7 49.53 59.99 32.88
N LEU A 8 49.61 59.13 33.90
CA LEU A 8 48.62 58.09 34.12
C LEU A 8 47.26 58.65 34.64
N ARG A 9 47.28 59.77 35.37
CA ARG A 9 46.01 60.45 35.77
C ARG A 9 45.32 61.24 34.61
N ALA A 10 46.12 61.87 33.72
CA ALA A 10 45.57 62.53 32.57
C ALA A 10 45.01 61.51 31.53
N MET A 11 45.67 60.40 31.30
CA MET A 11 45.15 59.35 30.41
C MET A 11 43.90 58.61 30.95
N ASN A 12 43.73 58.51 32.28
CA ASN A 12 42.51 57.89 32.85
C ASN A 12 41.28 58.83 32.80
N THR A 13 41.45 60.16 32.90
CA THR A 13 40.32 61.12 32.77
C THR A 13 39.83 61.23 31.36
N ASP A 14 40.69 61.12 30.35
CA ASP A 14 40.28 61.15 28.92
C ASP A 14 39.57 59.82 28.54
N VAL A 15 39.99 58.68 29.08
CA VAL A 15 39.35 57.36 28.82
C VAL A 15 37.96 57.30 29.52
N GLU A 16 37.80 57.88 30.70
CA GLU A 16 36.48 57.93 31.36
C GLU A 16 35.49 58.89 30.63
N HIS A 17 35.97 60.01 30.05
CA HIS A 17 35.12 60.91 29.27
C HIS A 17 34.72 60.26 27.90
N LEU A 18 35.63 59.57 27.21
CA LEU A 18 35.32 58.85 25.98
C LEU A 18 34.35 57.70 26.22
N ASN A 19 34.49 56.94 27.31
CA ASN A 19 33.54 55.87 27.67
C ASN A 19 32.16 56.38 28.09
N LEU A 20 32.04 57.59 28.64
CA LEU A 20 30.77 58.23 28.98
C LEU A 20 30.05 58.77 27.73
N GLU A 21 30.78 59.29 26.75
CA GLU A 21 30.17 59.72 25.46
C GLU A 21 29.76 58.52 24.62
N GLU A 22 30.57 57.47 24.51
CA GLU A 22 30.17 56.24 23.81
C GLU A 22 28.98 55.55 24.43
N ASN A 23 28.91 55.47 25.76
CA ASN A 23 27.76 54.94 26.47
C ASN A 23 26.48 55.79 26.33
N MET A 24 26.61 57.12 26.29
CA MET A 24 25.49 58.00 26.00
C MET A 24 25.01 57.91 24.57
N LEU A 25 25.91 57.80 23.56
CA LEU A 25 25.53 57.59 22.18
C LEU A 25 24.89 56.18 21.97
N MET A 26 25.46 55.12 22.60
CA MET A 26 24.88 53.79 22.55
C MET A 26 23.52 53.70 23.20
N ASN A 27 23.29 54.38 24.32
CA ASN A 27 21.97 54.44 24.96
C ASN A 27 20.94 55.27 24.16
N ARG A 28 21.35 56.34 23.51
CA ARG A 28 20.47 57.09 22.55
C ARG A 28 20.09 56.29 21.36
N THR A 29 21.04 55.53 20.79
CA THR A 29 20.80 54.64 19.64
C THR A 29 19.92 53.46 20.03
N ARG A 30 20.11 52.88 21.22
CA ARG A 30 19.21 51.84 21.77
C ARG A 30 17.78 52.38 22.05
N CYS A 31 17.66 53.59 22.59
CA CYS A 31 16.36 54.20 22.78
C CYS A 31 15.66 54.53 21.43
N LEU A 32 16.38 54.99 20.40
CA LEU A 32 15.82 55.24 19.07
C LEU A 32 15.41 53.94 18.37
N ILE A 33 16.18 52.84 18.52
CA ILE A 33 15.82 51.49 18.03
C ILE A 33 14.59 50.98 18.80
N LEU A 34 14.51 51.12 20.09
CA LEU A 34 13.34 50.75 20.89
C LEU A 34 12.09 51.58 20.56
N ILE A 35 12.24 52.86 20.31
CA ILE A 35 11.14 53.73 19.88
C ILE A 35 10.71 53.37 18.45
N SER A 36 11.62 53.09 17.52
CA SER A 36 11.29 52.65 16.16
C SER A 36 10.66 51.26 16.13
N LEU A 37 11.06 50.34 17.01
CA LEU A 37 10.38 49.06 17.25
C LEU A 37 9.00 49.21 17.89
N LEU A 38 8.83 50.12 18.84
CA LEU A 38 7.52 50.43 19.43
C LEU A 38 6.57 51.11 18.41
N VAL A 39 7.07 52.05 17.59
CA VAL A 39 6.26 52.68 16.52
C VAL A 39 5.92 51.64 15.43
N GLY A 40 6.79 50.73 15.13
CA GLY A 40 6.52 49.59 14.23
C GLY A 40 5.46 48.61 14.75
N MET A 41 5.29 48.50 16.05
CA MET A 41 4.22 47.65 16.69
C MET A 41 2.83 48.27 16.61
N PHE A 42 2.68 49.56 16.36
CA PHE A 42 1.37 50.23 16.24
C PHE A 42 0.86 50.37 14.80
N ALA A 43 1.65 50.00 13.78
CA ALA A 43 1.19 49.87 12.42
C ALA A 43 0.42 48.56 12.21
N GLN A 44 -0.64 48.33 12.95
CA GLN A 44 -1.62 47.28 12.61
C GLN A 44 -2.37 47.78 11.37
N ALA A 45 -1.98 47.23 10.20
CA ALA A 45 -2.80 47.37 9.00
C ALA A 45 -4.20 46.85 9.35
N GLN A 46 -5.22 47.68 9.28
CA GLN A 46 -6.60 47.26 9.43
C GLN A 46 -6.90 46.18 8.39
N THR A 47 -7.21 44.98 8.86
CA THR A 47 -7.49 43.85 8.00
C THR A 47 -8.86 43.30 8.25
N SER A 48 -9.53 42.92 7.19
CA SER A 48 -10.85 42.27 7.21
C SER A 48 -10.74 40.78 6.83
N SER A 49 -11.84 40.06 6.91
CA SER A 49 -11.95 38.70 6.40
C SER A 49 -13.21 38.52 5.56
N ILE A 50 -13.14 37.63 4.57
CA ILE A 50 -14.29 37.20 3.78
C ILE A 50 -14.53 35.73 4.09
N LYS A 51 -15.73 35.42 4.55
CA LYS A 51 -16.23 34.04 4.68
C LYS A 51 -17.44 33.88 3.78
N GLY A 52 -17.58 32.69 3.20
CA GLY A 52 -18.70 32.41 2.32
C GLY A 52 -18.87 30.92 2.05
N ILE A 53 -19.85 30.65 1.22
CA ILE A 53 -20.17 29.29 0.76
C ILE A 53 -20.27 29.27 -0.76
N VAL A 54 -19.68 28.28 -1.39
CA VAL A 54 -19.79 28.02 -2.82
C VAL A 54 -20.74 26.86 -3.01
N THR A 55 -21.80 27.05 -3.81
CA THR A 55 -22.79 26.01 -4.16
C THR A 55 -22.95 25.94 -5.67
N ASP A 56 -23.55 24.87 -6.16
CA ASP A 56 -24.08 24.80 -7.51
C ASP A 56 -25.48 25.44 -7.61
N VAL A 57 -26.06 25.45 -8.81
CA VAL A 57 -27.42 25.97 -9.06
C VAL A 57 -28.52 25.16 -8.35
N LYS A 58 -28.23 23.97 -7.88
CA LYS A 58 -29.13 23.11 -7.08
C LYS A 58 -28.86 23.25 -5.57
N THR A 59 -28.12 24.27 -5.16
CA THR A 59 -27.70 24.53 -3.76
C THR A 59 -26.81 23.43 -3.15
N ILE A 60 -26.22 22.54 -3.97
CA ILE A 60 -25.29 21.54 -3.50
C ILE A 60 -23.93 22.20 -3.24
N PRO A 61 -23.31 21.99 -2.06
CA PRO A 61 -22.00 22.58 -1.76
C PRO A 61 -20.94 22.10 -2.75
N VAL A 62 -20.17 23.04 -3.30
CA VAL A 62 -19.05 22.75 -4.19
C VAL A 62 -17.77 22.70 -3.35
N GLU A 63 -17.30 21.48 -3.11
CA GLU A 63 -16.05 21.25 -2.37
C GLU A 63 -14.82 21.51 -3.24
N TYR A 64 -13.73 21.95 -2.61
CA TYR A 64 -12.45 22.22 -3.25
C TYR A 64 -12.51 23.25 -4.41
N ALA A 65 -13.52 24.10 -4.43
CA ALA A 65 -13.53 25.26 -5.34
C ALA A 65 -12.41 26.23 -4.94
N ASN A 66 -11.65 26.69 -5.91
CA ASN A 66 -10.65 27.72 -5.71
C ASN A 66 -11.35 29.06 -5.61
N VAL A 67 -11.12 29.80 -4.51
CA VAL A 67 -11.60 31.14 -4.31
C VAL A 67 -10.39 32.07 -4.21
N ILE A 68 -10.17 32.88 -5.23
CA ILE A 68 -9.00 33.73 -5.38
C ILE A 68 -9.42 35.20 -5.34
N LEU A 69 -8.76 35.97 -4.51
CA LEU A 69 -8.97 37.41 -4.38
C LEU A 69 -7.85 38.13 -5.11
N TYR A 70 -8.21 38.85 -6.15
CA TYR A 70 -7.31 39.73 -6.93
C TYR A 70 -7.46 41.19 -6.51
N ASP A 71 -6.41 41.96 -6.69
CA ASP A 71 -6.47 43.41 -6.57
C ASP A 71 -7.44 43.97 -7.65
N ALA A 72 -8.27 44.96 -7.29
CA ALA A 72 -9.24 45.51 -8.23
C ALA A 72 -8.57 46.26 -9.38
N ALA A 73 -7.41 46.87 -9.12
CA ALA A 73 -6.64 47.65 -10.11
C ALA A 73 -5.72 46.77 -10.98
N ASP A 74 -5.25 45.63 -10.42
CA ASP A 74 -4.35 44.69 -11.09
C ASP A 74 -4.89 43.25 -11.00
N SER A 75 -5.51 42.81 -12.09
CA SER A 75 -6.11 41.45 -12.16
C SER A 75 -5.08 40.32 -12.20
N THR A 76 -3.79 40.60 -12.29
CA THR A 76 -2.71 39.58 -12.21
C THR A 76 -2.19 39.38 -10.80
N LYS A 77 -2.43 40.38 -9.91
CA LYS A 77 -1.96 40.35 -8.53
C LYS A 77 -2.91 39.63 -7.60
N ILE A 78 -2.53 38.43 -7.21
CA ILE A 78 -3.25 37.64 -6.21
C ILE A 78 -2.98 38.18 -4.82
N VAL A 79 -4.02 38.65 -4.13
CA VAL A 79 -3.97 39.16 -2.75
C VAL A 79 -4.13 38.02 -1.75
N LYS A 80 -5.12 37.14 -1.95
CA LYS A 80 -5.39 35.96 -1.14
C LYS A 80 -6.02 34.85 -1.97
N ALA A 81 -5.85 33.62 -1.53
CA ALA A 81 -6.54 32.46 -2.09
C ALA A 81 -6.93 31.50 -0.96
N ALA A 82 -8.05 30.83 -1.14
CA ALA A 82 -8.53 29.75 -0.30
C ALA A 82 -9.20 28.68 -1.15
N THR A 83 -9.35 27.50 -0.61
CA THR A 83 -10.12 26.40 -1.20
C THR A 83 -11.29 26.09 -0.31
N THR A 84 -12.47 25.82 -0.88
CA THR A 84 -13.66 25.46 -0.11
C THR A 84 -13.49 24.11 0.61
N ASP A 85 -14.09 24.02 1.80
CA ASP A 85 -14.19 22.74 2.51
C ASP A 85 -15.29 21.86 1.88
N VAL A 86 -15.45 20.65 2.40
CA VAL A 86 -16.48 19.68 1.97
C VAL A 86 -17.93 20.20 2.07
N LYS A 87 -18.17 21.26 2.84
CA LYS A 87 -19.45 21.97 2.92
C LYS A 87 -19.51 23.20 2.03
N GLY A 88 -18.55 23.33 1.10
CA GLY A 88 -18.46 24.47 0.21
C GLY A 88 -18.00 25.77 0.87
N ARG A 89 -17.58 25.78 2.14
CA ARG A 89 -17.24 26.99 2.88
C ARG A 89 -15.78 27.37 2.69
N PHE A 90 -15.54 28.68 2.57
CA PHE A 90 -14.20 29.24 2.48
C PHE A 90 -14.00 30.40 3.45
N GLU A 91 -12.74 30.68 3.77
CA GLU A 91 -12.34 31.84 4.58
C GLU A 91 -11.05 32.45 4.02
N LEU A 92 -11.12 33.73 3.66
CA LEU A 92 -9.99 34.57 3.32
C LEU A 92 -9.76 35.55 4.48
N SER A 93 -8.66 35.41 5.19
CA SER A 93 -8.35 36.19 6.39
C SER A 93 -7.18 37.14 6.17
N LYS A 94 -7.09 38.22 6.99
CA LYS A 94 -6.03 39.23 6.92
C LYS A 94 -5.99 39.91 5.54
N ILE A 95 -7.14 40.36 5.06
CA ILE A 95 -7.27 41.11 3.82
C ILE A 95 -7.11 42.61 4.17
N PRO A 96 -6.18 43.35 3.59
CA PRO A 96 -6.11 44.81 3.74
C PRO A 96 -7.41 45.47 3.32
N HIS A 97 -7.74 46.62 3.88
CA HIS A 97 -8.92 47.38 3.41
C HIS A 97 -8.71 47.83 1.95
N GLY A 98 -9.74 47.72 1.11
CA GLY A 98 -9.65 48.06 -0.30
C GLY A 98 -10.72 47.42 -1.16
N SER A 99 -10.62 47.60 -2.47
CA SER A 99 -11.50 47.00 -3.47
C SER A 99 -10.83 45.82 -4.13
N TYR A 100 -11.59 44.77 -4.39
CA TYR A 100 -11.08 43.50 -4.86
C TYR A 100 -11.97 42.87 -5.93
N ARG A 101 -11.39 41.96 -6.71
CA ARG A 101 -12.12 41.04 -7.57
C ARG A 101 -11.93 39.61 -7.02
N LEU A 102 -13.02 39.00 -6.61
CA LEU A 102 -13.02 37.59 -6.18
C LEU A 102 -13.38 36.73 -7.40
N TYR A 103 -12.63 35.69 -7.62
CA TYR A 103 -12.86 34.66 -8.64
C TYR A 103 -13.02 33.31 -7.98
N ALA A 104 -14.14 32.65 -8.24
CA ALA A 104 -14.39 31.29 -7.79
C ALA A 104 -14.45 30.35 -8.98
N SER A 105 -13.76 29.23 -8.89
CA SER A 105 -13.74 28.21 -9.96
C SER A 105 -13.61 26.79 -9.38
N CYS A 106 -14.24 25.84 -10.01
CA CYS A 106 -14.10 24.42 -9.73
C CYS A 106 -14.16 23.62 -11.03
N VAL A 107 -13.54 22.44 -11.03
CA VAL A 107 -13.58 21.54 -12.18
C VAL A 107 -15.01 21.09 -12.46
N GLY A 108 -15.46 21.22 -13.69
CA GLY A 108 -16.83 20.89 -14.09
C GLY A 108 -17.83 22.02 -13.90
N TYR A 109 -17.37 23.21 -13.50
CA TYR A 109 -18.18 24.40 -13.32
C TYR A 109 -17.63 25.60 -14.11
N VAL A 110 -18.51 26.50 -14.49
CA VAL A 110 -18.12 27.78 -15.07
C VAL A 110 -17.62 28.69 -13.96
N GLY A 111 -16.43 29.27 -14.15
CA GLY A 111 -15.83 30.17 -13.16
C GLY A 111 -16.61 31.49 -13.05
N THR A 112 -16.84 31.96 -11.84
CA THR A 112 -17.64 33.16 -11.53
C THR A 112 -16.77 34.23 -10.93
N HIS A 113 -16.96 35.49 -11.38
CA HIS A 113 -16.30 36.70 -10.87
C HIS A 113 -17.27 37.52 -10.03
N ILE A 114 -16.83 37.97 -8.85
CA ILE A 114 -17.59 38.86 -7.95
C ILE A 114 -16.70 40.10 -7.69
N ARG A 115 -17.24 41.29 -7.89
CA ARG A 115 -16.57 42.54 -7.50
C ARG A 115 -16.93 42.88 -6.09
N ILE A 116 -15.93 43.17 -5.26
CA ILE A 116 -16.09 43.54 -3.87
C ILE A 116 -15.52 44.95 -3.71
N HIS A 117 -16.39 45.89 -3.44
CA HIS A 117 -16.02 47.29 -3.33
C HIS A 117 -15.73 47.66 -1.89
N ASN A 118 -14.59 48.29 -1.65
CA ASN A 118 -14.17 48.97 -0.42
C ASN A 118 -14.45 48.16 0.88
N ILE A 119 -13.79 46.99 1.02
CA ILE A 119 -13.89 46.16 2.25
C ILE A 119 -13.33 46.99 3.43
N GLN A 120 -14.16 47.28 4.40
CA GLN A 120 -13.79 47.89 5.69
C GLN A 120 -14.17 47.01 6.86
N GLU A 121 -15.12 46.08 6.70
CA GLU A 121 -15.63 45.17 7.69
C GLU A 121 -15.50 43.71 7.26
N HIS A 122 -15.73 42.80 8.20
CA HIS A 122 -15.73 41.35 7.92
C HIS A 122 -17.00 40.95 7.16
N ILE A 123 -16.84 40.33 6.00
CA ILE A 123 -17.94 39.71 5.24
C ILE A 123 -18.11 38.29 5.78
N LYS A 124 -19.29 37.95 6.33
CA LYS A 124 -19.50 36.69 7.07
C LYS A 124 -20.14 35.58 6.23
N ASP A 125 -21.01 35.87 5.28
CA ASP A 125 -21.82 34.87 4.56
C ASP A 125 -21.97 35.27 3.09
N LEU A 126 -20.83 35.23 2.33
CA LEU A 126 -20.85 35.51 0.89
C LEU A 126 -21.29 34.27 0.12
N PRO A 127 -22.50 34.24 -0.50
CA PRO A 127 -22.91 33.13 -1.33
C PRO A 127 -22.25 33.25 -2.72
N ILE A 128 -21.73 32.16 -3.23
CA ILE A 128 -21.18 32.04 -4.59
C ILE A 128 -21.84 30.85 -5.25
N VAL A 129 -22.51 31.07 -6.39
CA VAL A 129 -23.11 30.00 -7.17
C VAL A 129 -22.26 29.74 -8.41
N LEU A 130 -21.89 28.49 -8.62
CA LEU A 130 -21.22 28.03 -9.82
C LEU A 130 -22.19 27.23 -10.69
N GLU A 131 -22.21 27.51 -11.99
CA GLU A 131 -23.03 26.78 -12.95
C GLU A 131 -22.26 25.56 -13.47
N GLU A 132 -22.93 24.40 -13.59
CA GLU A 132 -22.32 23.21 -14.20
C GLU A 132 -21.97 23.50 -15.66
N GLN A 133 -20.76 23.16 -16.07
CA GLN A 133 -20.30 23.38 -17.44
C GLN A 133 -20.90 22.31 -18.39
N THR A 134 -21.90 22.71 -19.19
CA THR A 134 -22.63 21.82 -20.10
C THR A 134 -22.12 21.81 -21.55
N VAL A 135 -21.03 22.52 -21.90
CA VAL A 135 -20.64 22.78 -23.28
C VAL A 135 -19.43 21.98 -23.73
N ALA A 136 -19.51 21.45 -24.97
CA ALA A 136 -18.38 21.04 -25.78
C ALA A 136 -17.49 22.26 -26.06
N LEU A 137 -16.23 22.21 -25.63
CA LEU A 137 -15.30 23.33 -25.75
C LEU A 137 -14.60 23.31 -27.12
N ASP A 138 -14.72 24.42 -27.83
CA ASP A 138 -13.68 24.92 -28.71
C ASP A 138 -12.44 25.27 -27.84
N GLU A 139 -11.27 25.01 -28.42
CA GLU A 139 -9.97 25.11 -27.77
C GLU A 139 -9.65 26.54 -27.29
N THR A 140 -10.02 26.88 -26.08
CA THR A 140 -9.34 27.93 -25.33
C THR A 140 -9.13 27.45 -23.89
N THR A 141 -7.93 27.06 -23.64
CA THR A 141 -7.42 26.32 -22.48
C THR A 141 -7.45 27.18 -21.20
N VAL A 142 -8.53 27.16 -20.46
CA VAL A 142 -8.42 27.36 -19.01
C VAL A 142 -8.31 25.97 -18.39
N THR A 143 -7.11 25.50 -18.20
CA THR A 143 -6.83 24.24 -17.50
C THR A 143 -7.17 24.41 -16.03
N ALA A 144 -8.43 24.17 -15.69
CA ALA A 144 -8.81 23.94 -14.30
C ALA A 144 -7.94 22.79 -13.78
N GLN A 145 -7.31 23.01 -12.64
CA GLN A 145 -6.33 22.10 -12.07
C GLN A 145 -7.04 20.80 -11.64
N ARG A 146 -7.00 19.74 -12.47
CA ARG A 146 -7.65 18.44 -12.20
C ARG A 146 -7.05 17.69 -11.03
N VAL A 147 -5.88 18.11 -10.55
CA VAL A 147 -5.15 17.45 -9.45
C VAL A 147 -4.81 18.50 -8.40
N VAL A 148 -5.29 18.27 -7.18
CA VAL A 148 -4.92 19.08 -6.02
C VAL A 148 -3.90 18.28 -5.19
N MET A 149 -2.73 18.86 -4.98
CA MET A 149 -1.62 18.23 -4.28
C MET A 149 -1.64 18.59 -2.80
N GLU A 150 -2.09 17.69 -1.94
CA GLU A 150 -1.94 17.79 -0.49
C GLU A 150 -0.66 17.10 -0.02
N PHE A 151 -0.26 17.30 1.24
CA PHE A 151 1.00 16.71 1.76
C PHE A 151 0.89 15.20 1.99
N ASP A 152 -0.32 14.66 2.18
CA ASP A 152 -0.58 13.25 2.46
C ASP A 152 -1.30 12.52 1.33
N ARG A 153 -1.75 13.25 0.29
CA ARG A 153 -2.49 12.67 -0.84
C ARG A 153 -2.55 13.61 -2.05
N GLN A 154 -2.93 13.04 -3.16
CA GLN A 154 -3.35 13.74 -4.37
C GLN A 154 -4.87 13.58 -4.50
N ILE A 155 -5.58 14.68 -4.69
CA ILE A 155 -7.02 14.66 -4.97
C ILE A 155 -7.17 14.87 -6.47
N ILE A 156 -7.78 13.91 -7.15
CA ILE A 156 -7.85 13.85 -8.60
C ILE A 156 -9.33 13.85 -9.00
N TYR A 157 -9.70 14.78 -9.86
CA TYR A 157 -11.05 14.88 -10.42
C TYR A 157 -11.07 14.25 -11.82
N PRO A 158 -11.71 13.07 -11.99
CA PRO A 158 -11.81 12.43 -13.30
C PRO A 158 -12.59 13.32 -14.26
N GLY A 159 -12.05 13.50 -15.48
CA GLY A 159 -12.74 14.26 -16.52
C GLY A 159 -13.90 13.50 -17.16
N LYS A 160 -14.67 14.19 -17.99
CA LYS A 160 -15.80 13.61 -18.69
C LYS A 160 -15.39 12.40 -19.56
N GLN A 161 -14.29 12.54 -20.30
CA GLN A 161 -13.79 11.48 -21.17
C GLN A 161 -13.39 10.22 -20.39
N GLU A 162 -12.63 10.35 -19.27
CA GLU A 162 -12.26 9.23 -18.43
C GLU A 162 -13.49 8.52 -17.86
N LYS A 163 -14.53 9.29 -17.42
CA LYS A 163 -15.77 8.73 -16.87
C LYS A 163 -16.64 8.04 -17.92
N GLU A 164 -16.74 8.59 -19.13
CA GLU A 164 -17.57 8.04 -20.19
C GLU A 164 -16.96 6.83 -20.89
N THR A 165 -15.64 6.75 -20.91
CA THR A 165 -14.92 5.64 -21.57
C THR A 165 -14.49 4.53 -20.61
N ALA A 166 -14.53 4.76 -19.31
CA ALA A 166 -14.25 3.71 -18.33
C ALA A 166 -15.43 2.74 -18.22
N ILE A 167 -15.11 1.45 -18.10
CA ILE A 167 -16.09 0.37 -17.95
C ILE A 167 -16.54 0.27 -16.50
N ASP A 168 -15.61 0.41 -15.56
CA ASP A 168 -15.84 0.30 -14.11
C ASP A 168 -14.80 1.11 -13.33
N GLY A 169 -14.79 0.98 -12.00
CA GLY A 169 -13.85 1.70 -11.15
C GLY A 169 -12.41 1.27 -11.32
N ILE A 170 -12.12 0.02 -11.71
CA ILE A 170 -10.75 -0.45 -11.99
C ILE A 170 -10.22 0.21 -13.27
N ASP A 171 -11.01 0.18 -14.34
CA ASP A 171 -10.64 0.84 -15.60
C ASP A 171 -10.53 2.37 -15.44
N LEU A 172 -11.36 2.96 -14.55
CA LEU A 172 -11.20 4.37 -14.20
C LEU A 172 -9.86 4.64 -13.53
N VAL A 173 -9.42 3.80 -12.57
CA VAL A 173 -8.10 3.94 -11.93
C VAL A 173 -6.97 3.87 -12.96
N ASP A 174 -7.03 2.97 -13.95
CA ASP A 174 -6.06 2.92 -15.05
C ASP A 174 -6.05 4.22 -15.85
N LYS A 175 -7.22 4.77 -16.18
CA LYS A 175 -7.33 6.04 -16.93
C LYS A 175 -6.82 7.25 -16.17
N LEU A 176 -6.87 7.22 -14.83
CA LEU A 176 -6.29 8.29 -14.00
C LEU A 176 -4.76 8.31 -14.04
N GLN A 177 -4.10 7.25 -14.51
CA GLN A 177 -2.63 7.14 -14.65
C GLN A 177 -1.88 7.57 -13.38
N LEU A 178 -2.23 6.95 -12.28
CA LEU A 178 -1.61 7.23 -10.99
C LEU A 178 -0.14 6.79 -11.01
N HIS A 179 0.75 7.68 -10.59
CA HIS A 179 2.19 7.37 -10.54
C HIS A 179 2.48 6.21 -9.59
N GLY A 180 3.24 5.22 -10.06
CA GLY A 180 3.60 4.08 -9.23
C GLY A 180 2.49 3.03 -9.05
N ILE A 181 1.42 3.10 -9.85
CA ILE A 181 0.34 2.10 -9.89
C ILE A 181 0.38 1.34 -11.22
N VAL A 182 0.16 0.05 -11.13
CA VAL A 182 0.01 -0.86 -12.28
C VAL A 182 -1.37 -1.49 -12.20
N VAL A 183 -2.13 -1.37 -13.29
CA VAL A 183 -3.45 -2.00 -13.44
C VAL A 183 -3.35 -3.08 -14.52
N GLY A 184 -3.62 -4.33 -14.13
CA GLY A 184 -3.77 -5.46 -15.04
C GLY A 184 -5.24 -5.55 -15.46
N LYS A 185 -5.59 -5.09 -16.67
CA LYS A 185 -7.00 -5.03 -17.11
C LYS A 185 -7.60 -6.42 -17.29
N VAL A 186 -6.84 -7.33 -17.89
CA VAL A 186 -7.29 -8.71 -18.14
C VAL A 186 -7.47 -9.47 -16.82
N GLU A 187 -6.51 -9.34 -15.91
CA GLU A 187 -6.56 -9.99 -14.60
C GLU A 187 -7.45 -9.23 -13.61
N GLY A 188 -7.79 -7.97 -13.92
CA GLY A 188 -8.55 -7.07 -13.03
C GLY A 188 -7.82 -6.81 -11.72
N THR A 189 -6.49 -6.60 -11.78
CA THR A 189 -5.63 -6.40 -10.60
C THR A 189 -5.15 -4.94 -10.49
N ILE A 190 -4.89 -4.50 -9.28
CA ILE A 190 -4.24 -3.21 -9.00
C ILE A 190 -3.09 -3.48 -8.03
N SER A 191 -1.89 -3.12 -8.42
CA SER A 191 -0.68 -3.28 -7.61
C SER A 191 0.20 -2.04 -7.68
N GLY A 192 1.10 -1.90 -6.71
CA GLY A 192 2.17 -0.93 -6.80
C GLY A 192 3.22 -1.35 -7.84
N VAL A 193 3.95 -0.40 -8.36
CA VAL A 193 5.00 -0.63 -9.38
C VAL A 193 6.17 -1.47 -8.86
N LEU A 194 6.38 -1.49 -7.54
CA LEU A 194 7.35 -2.37 -6.87
C LEU A 194 6.77 -3.77 -6.55
N GLY A 195 5.52 -4.05 -6.96
CA GLY A 195 4.81 -5.27 -6.62
C GLY A 195 4.15 -5.25 -5.25
N GLY A 196 4.18 -4.11 -4.54
CA GLY A 196 3.56 -3.97 -3.22
C GLY A 196 2.04 -3.85 -3.28
N THR A 197 1.39 -4.12 -2.16
CA THR A 197 -0.06 -4.04 -2.01
C THR A 197 -0.56 -2.61 -2.15
N VAL A 198 -1.62 -2.41 -2.91
CA VAL A 198 -2.41 -1.19 -2.96
C VAL A 198 -3.69 -1.38 -2.17
N LYS A 199 -3.90 -0.56 -1.14
CA LYS A 199 -5.13 -0.60 -0.34
C LYS A 199 -6.24 0.18 -1.04
N LEU A 200 -7.37 -0.45 -1.25
CA LEU A 200 -8.52 0.13 -1.93
C LEU A 200 -9.55 0.62 -0.91
N ARG A 201 -10.17 1.73 -1.21
CA ARG A 201 -11.22 2.35 -0.38
C ARG A 201 -12.31 2.95 -1.26
N VAL A 202 -13.51 3.02 -0.71
CA VAL A 202 -14.66 3.73 -1.32
C VAL A 202 -15.33 4.59 -0.26
N ASN A 203 -15.43 5.88 -0.54
CA ASN A 203 -16.00 6.88 0.39
C ASN A 203 -15.35 6.84 1.79
N GLY A 204 -14.03 6.61 1.86
CA GLY A 204 -13.29 6.51 3.11
C GLY A 204 -13.39 5.17 3.83
N GLY A 205 -14.16 4.20 3.33
CA GLY A 205 -14.31 2.85 3.89
C GLY A 205 -13.39 1.82 3.24
N PRO A 206 -13.08 0.70 3.92
CA PRO A 206 -12.36 -0.42 3.31
C PRO A 206 -13.13 -1.00 2.13
N ALA A 207 -12.43 -1.24 1.02
CA ALA A 207 -13.00 -1.82 -0.19
C ALA A 207 -12.03 -2.85 -0.80
N ASP A 208 -12.54 -3.71 -1.66
CA ASP A 208 -11.77 -4.65 -2.46
C ASP A 208 -11.95 -4.42 -3.97
N LEU A 209 -11.31 -5.23 -4.80
CA LEU A 209 -11.41 -5.13 -6.27
C LEU A 209 -12.85 -5.33 -6.76
N ASN A 210 -13.63 -6.18 -6.08
CA ASN A 210 -15.02 -6.40 -6.45
C ASN A 210 -15.89 -5.18 -6.14
N ASP A 211 -15.60 -4.46 -5.05
CA ASP A 211 -16.27 -3.20 -4.75
C ASP A 211 -15.99 -2.15 -5.86
N LEU A 212 -14.74 -2.07 -6.37
CA LEU A 212 -14.39 -1.16 -7.47
C LEU A 212 -15.05 -1.53 -8.80
N ARG A 213 -15.13 -2.83 -9.12
CA ARG A 213 -15.83 -3.31 -10.33
C ARG A 213 -17.30 -2.93 -10.39
N GLN A 214 -17.92 -2.68 -9.24
CA GLN A 214 -19.33 -2.28 -9.15
C GLN A 214 -19.55 -0.77 -9.24
N ILE A 215 -18.49 0.03 -9.30
CA ILE A 215 -18.58 1.48 -9.39
C ILE A 215 -18.89 1.88 -10.83
N ASP A 216 -20.02 2.58 -11.03
CA ASP A 216 -20.23 3.33 -12.26
C ASP A 216 -19.27 4.52 -12.29
N PRO A 217 -18.33 4.60 -13.27
CA PRO A 217 -17.37 5.68 -13.36
C PRO A 217 -18.00 7.08 -13.41
N LYS A 218 -19.22 7.21 -13.96
CA LYS A 218 -19.96 8.47 -14.04
C LYS A 218 -20.34 9.01 -12.67
N MET A 219 -20.47 8.13 -11.68
CA MET A 219 -20.81 8.51 -10.30
C MET A 219 -19.58 8.91 -9.47
N VAL A 220 -18.37 8.70 -9.96
CA VAL A 220 -17.13 9.09 -9.23
C VAL A 220 -16.97 10.60 -9.26
N ARG A 221 -16.93 11.20 -8.09
CA ARG A 221 -16.67 12.64 -7.90
C ARG A 221 -15.19 12.95 -7.95
N ARG A 222 -14.40 12.21 -7.17
CA ARG A 222 -12.94 12.33 -7.08
C ARG A 222 -12.29 11.03 -6.68
N GLY A 223 -11.01 10.91 -6.96
CA GLY A 223 -10.12 9.91 -6.39
C GLY A 223 -9.14 10.58 -5.43
N GLU A 224 -8.87 9.97 -4.29
CA GLU A 224 -7.78 10.35 -3.40
C GLU A 224 -6.68 9.30 -3.50
N TYR A 225 -5.50 9.72 -3.91
CA TYR A 225 -4.36 8.86 -4.10
C TYR A 225 -3.26 9.18 -3.09
N HIS A 226 -2.98 8.24 -2.19
CA HIS A 226 -1.90 8.35 -1.21
C HIS A 226 -0.70 7.57 -1.71
N ASP A 227 0.26 8.26 -2.28
CA ASP A 227 1.54 7.70 -2.75
C ASP A 227 2.58 7.61 -1.63
N MET A 228 2.34 8.28 -0.51
CA MET A 228 3.07 8.14 0.75
C MET A 228 2.08 7.80 1.87
N PRO A 229 1.53 6.57 1.86
CA PRO A 229 0.45 6.22 2.77
C PRO A 229 0.87 6.31 4.24
N SER A 230 -0.01 6.87 5.08
CA SER A 230 0.15 6.91 6.54
C SER A 230 0.17 5.49 7.13
N MET A 231 0.81 5.34 8.28
CA MET A 231 0.87 4.09 9.06
C MET A 231 -0.51 3.50 9.37
N ARG A 232 -1.56 4.32 9.39
CA ARG A 232 -2.96 3.86 9.56
C ARG A 232 -3.42 2.84 8.52
N TYR A 233 -2.78 2.81 7.38
CA TYR A 233 -3.12 1.87 6.31
C TYR A 233 -2.33 0.57 6.35
N GLY A 234 -1.42 0.43 7.33
CA GLY A 234 -0.52 -0.70 7.44
C GLY A 234 0.64 -0.64 6.44
N LYS A 235 1.25 -1.78 6.18
CA LYS A 235 2.37 -1.91 5.24
C LYS A 235 1.83 -2.02 3.81
N VAL A 236 1.64 -0.89 3.14
CA VAL A 236 1.14 -0.80 1.75
C VAL A 236 1.99 0.17 0.94
N GLU A 237 2.08 -0.06 -0.37
CA GLU A 237 2.82 0.81 -1.28
C GLU A 237 2.04 2.09 -1.60
N ALA A 238 0.71 1.97 -1.72
CA ALA A 238 -0.18 3.09 -1.99
C ALA A 238 -1.60 2.84 -1.46
N VAL A 239 -2.41 3.90 -1.42
CA VAL A 239 -3.85 3.81 -1.15
C VAL A 239 -4.61 4.57 -2.21
N ILE A 240 -5.68 3.97 -2.72
CA ILE A 240 -6.63 4.60 -3.65
C ILE A 240 -8.00 4.61 -2.99
N ASP A 241 -8.59 5.80 -2.84
CA ASP A 241 -9.94 6.00 -2.29
C ASP A 241 -10.81 6.69 -3.32
N LEU A 242 -11.83 6.02 -3.83
CA LEU A 242 -12.77 6.58 -4.80
C LEU A 242 -14.01 7.12 -4.08
N TYR A 243 -14.23 8.42 -4.20
CA TYR A 243 -15.42 9.08 -3.66
C TYR A 243 -16.52 9.08 -4.71
N VAL A 244 -17.59 8.33 -4.42
CA VAL A 244 -18.69 8.05 -5.33
C VAL A 244 -19.95 8.76 -4.83
N LYS A 245 -20.69 9.40 -5.74
CA LYS A 245 -22.03 9.93 -5.42
C LYS A 245 -22.94 8.75 -5.11
N ARG A 246 -23.55 8.76 -3.94
CA ARG A 246 -24.50 7.72 -3.55
C ARG A 246 -25.86 8.05 -4.10
N GLN A 247 -26.54 7.04 -4.64
CA GLN A 247 -27.96 7.17 -4.99
C GLN A 247 -28.80 7.15 -3.73
N GLU A 248 -29.83 7.99 -3.66
CA GLU A 248 -30.73 8.02 -2.50
C GLU A 248 -31.61 6.79 -2.44
N PHE A 249 -32.06 6.30 -3.60
CA PHE A 249 -32.88 5.11 -3.74
C PHE A 249 -32.52 4.37 -5.03
N GLY A 250 -32.55 3.04 -4.99
CA GLY A 250 -32.31 2.22 -6.17
C GLY A 250 -31.42 1.01 -5.87
N GLY A 251 -30.86 0.44 -6.91
CA GLY A 251 -29.96 -0.69 -6.82
C GLY A 251 -29.10 -0.85 -8.05
N SER A 252 -28.05 -1.64 -7.92
CA SER A 252 -27.19 -2.06 -9.03
C SER A 252 -26.87 -3.53 -8.90
N GLY A 253 -26.87 -4.24 -10.02
CA GLY A 253 -26.48 -5.65 -10.09
C GLY A 253 -25.45 -5.87 -11.19
N ARG A 254 -24.53 -6.81 -10.96
CA ARG A 254 -23.54 -7.22 -11.95
C ARG A 254 -23.33 -8.72 -11.87
N ILE A 255 -23.26 -9.35 -13.01
CA ILE A 255 -22.85 -10.75 -13.15
C ILE A 255 -21.74 -10.79 -14.18
N ASP A 256 -20.60 -11.36 -13.78
CA ASP A 256 -19.47 -11.63 -14.66
C ASP A 256 -19.20 -13.12 -14.66
N ALA A 257 -18.91 -13.68 -15.82
CA ALA A 257 -18.45 -15.05 -15.96
C ALA A 257 -17.38 -15.13 -17.03
N SER A 258 -16.34 -15.89 -16.74
CA SER A 258 -15.31 -16.20 -17.72
C SER A 258 -14.94 -17.67 -17.68
N HIS A 259 -14.60 -18.22 -18.82
CA HIS A 259 -14.16 -19.61 -18.98
C HIS A 259 -13.00 -19.66 -19.98
N SER A 260 -11.97 -20.42 -19.66
CA SER A 260 -10.87 -20.65 -20.59
C SER A 260 -11.29 -21.64 -21.68
N ALA A 261 -11.00 -21.30 -22.93
CA ALA A 261 -11.26 -22.18 -24.06
C ALA A 261 -10.25 -23.37 -24.18
N ILE A 262 -9.07 -23.22 -23.56
CA ILE A 262 -7.96 -24.18 -23.71
C ILE A 262 -7.83 -25.08 -22.49
N SER A 263 -7.99 -24.52 -21.29
CA SER A 263 -7.91 -25.28 -20.04
C SER A 263 -9.25 -25.23 -19.31
N PRO A 264 -9.66 -26.32 -18.61
CA PRO A 264 -10.90 -26.32 -17.85
C PRO A 264 -10.78 -25.45 -16.59
N SER A 265 -10.80 -24.16 -16.78
CA SER A 265 -10.74 -23.14 -15.72
C SER A 265 -11.75 -22.03 -15.99
N GLY A 266 -12.32 -21.50 -14.93
CA GLY A 266 -13.25 -20.40 -15.04
C GLY A 266 -13.45 -19.67 -13.74
N ASN A 267 -14.00 -18.47 -13.83
CA ASN A 267 -14.42 -17.69 -12.67
C ASN A 267 -15.82 -17.12 -12.89
N GLY A 268 -16.52 -16.88 -11.80
CA GLY A 268 -17.81 -16.23 -11.80
C GLY A 268 -17.95 -15.26 -10.64
N LEU A 269 -18.67 -14.19 -10.87
CA LEU A 269 -18.96 -13.15 -9.88
C LEU A 269 -20.43 -12.73 -10.05
N ALA A 270 -21.15 -12.63 -8.95
CA ALA A 270 -22.48 -12.02 -8.90
C ALA A 270 -22.55 -11.03 -7.72
N ASN A 271 -23.04 -9.84 -7.99
CA ASN A 271 -23.17 -8.78 -7.00
C ASN A 271 -24.51 -8.09 -7.14
N LEU A 272 -25.12 -7.74 -6.00
CA LEU A 272 -26.33 -6.91 -5.91
C LEU A 272 -26.09 -5.86 -4.81
N LYS A 273 -26.33 -4.59 -5.12
CA LYS A 273 -26.37 -3.49 -4.14
C LYS A 273 -27.74 -2.84 -4.17
N LEU A 274 -28.27 -2.58 -3.00
CA LEU A 274 -29.53 -1.87 -2.79
C LEU A 274 -29.27 -0.62 -1.95
N TYR A 275 -29.77 0.52 -2.40
CA TYR A 275 -29.57 1.82 -1.76
C TYR A 275 -30.89 2.33 -1.20
N HIS A 276 -30.87 2.79 0.04
CA HIS A 276 -31.97 3.50 0.67
C HIS A 276 -31.44 4.62 1.56
N SER A 277 -31.57 5.87 1.10
CA SER A 277 -31.06 7.06 1.79
C SER A 277 -29.54 6.93 2.09
N LYS A 278 -29.18 6.88 3.36
CA LYS A 278 -27.80 6.76 3.85
C LYS A 278 -27.33 5.31 3.99
N SER A 279 -28.19 4.33 3.70
CA SER A 279 -27.93 2.91 3.87
C SER A 279 -27.67 2.22 2.53
N GLU A 280 -26.79 1.25 2.52
CA GLU A 280 -26.48 0.35 1.42
C GLU A 280 -26.45 -1.08 1.93
N PHE A 281 -27.18 -1.97 1.26
CA PHE A 281 -27.11 -3.40 1.47
C PHE A 281 -26.42 -4.03 0.27
N SER A 282 -25.48 -4.91 0.50
CA SER A 282 -24.74 -5.63 -0.54
C SER A 282 -24.84 -7.13 -0.35
N PHE A 283 -25.02 -7.84 -1.46
CA PHE A 283 -25.01 -9.30 -1.54
C PHE A 283 -24.02 -9.66 -2.65
N TRP A 284 -23.11 -10.56 -2.38
CA TRP A 284 -22.09 -10.90 -3.35
C TRP A 284 -21.63 -12.33 -3.22
N GLY A 285 -21.24 -12.92 -4.34
CA GLY A 285 -20.63 -14.22 -4.41
C GLY A 285 -19.66 -14.27 -5.59
N ASN A 286 -18.54 -14.91 -5.37
CA ASN A 286 -17.60 -15.21 -6.44
C ASN A 286 -16.99 -16.59 -6.24
N GLY A 287 -16.57 -17.20 -7.32
CA GLY A 287 -15.88 -18.48 -7.30
C GLY A 287 -15.01 -18.66 -8.53
N ASN A 288 -13.99 -19.46 -8.37
CA ASN A 288 -13.18 -19.95 -9.46
C ASN A 288 -13.00 -21.46 -9.35
N TYR A 289 -12.69 -22.05 -10.45
CA TYR A 289 -12.24 -23.44 -10.52
C TYR A 289 -11.17 -23.59 -11.57
N HIS A 290 -10.26 -24.52 -11.33
CA HIS A 290 -9.22 -24.90 -12.24
C HIS A 290 -9.04 -26.41 -12.19
N ARG A 291 -9.04 -27.04 -13.35
CA ARG A 291 -8.66 -28.45 -13.52
C ARG A 291 -7.33 -28.49 -14.27
N PHE A 292 -6.38 -29.15 -13.72
CA PHE A 292 -5.04 -29.20 -14.28
C PHE A 292 -4.57 -30.64 -14.46
N SER A 293 -3.78 -30.86 -15.50
CA SER A 293 -2.96 -32.04 -15.66
C SER A 293 -1.55 -31.53 -15.86
N GLY A 294 -0.70 -31.76 -14.89
CA GLY A 294 0.67 -31.27 -14.91
C GLY A 294 1.69 -32.41 -15.07
N TYR A 295 2.79 -32.09 -15.70
CA TYR A 295 4.01 -32.88 -15.66
C TYR A 295 5.06 -32.04 -14.93
N THR A 296 5.67 -32.60 -13.93
CA THR A 296 6.71 -31.92 -13.15
C THR A 296 8.00 -32.72 -13.27
N LYS A 297 9.06 -32.00 -13.58
CA LYS A 297 10.43 -32.53 -13.54
C LYS A 297 11.23 -31.69 -12.57
N LYS A 298 11.85 -32.38 -11.59
CA LYS A 298 12.63 -31.74 -10.54
C LYS A 298 13.95 -32.48 -10.36
N THR A 299 15.04 -31.75 -10.39
CA THR A 299 16.38 -32.28 -10.10
C THR A 299 16.87 -31.65 -8.80
N VAL A 300 17.24 -32.50 -7.86
CA VAL A 300 17.84 -32.07 -6.58
C VAL A 300 19.21 -32.71 -6.47
N THR A 301 20.24 -31.89 -6.34
CA THR A 301 21.62 -32.35 -6.13
C THR A 301 22.06 -31.97 -4.72
N TYR A 302 22.41 -32.99 -3.94
CA TYR A 302 23.01 -32.84 -2.63
C TYR A 302 24.54 -32.89 -2.82
N ASN A 303 25.18 -31.78 -2.58
CA ASN A 303 26.62 -31.61 -2.80
C ASN A 303 27.30 -31.26 -1.47
N PHE A 304 28.03 -32.22 -0.89
CA PHE A 304 28.75 -32.11 0.35
C PHE A 304 30.21 -32.48 0.12
N GLU A 305 31.12 -31.86 0.86
CA GLU A 305 32.58 -32.10 0.72
C GLU A 305 32.98 -33.54 1.09
N ASP A 306 32.22 -34.19 1.97
CA ASP A 306 32.51 -35.52 2.55
C ASP A 306 31.88 -36.68 1.77
N MET A 307 31.20 -36.43 0.64
CA MET A 307 30.57 -37.47 -0.16
C MET A 307 30.49 -37.12 -1.64
N PRO A 308 30.40 -38.10 -2.56
CA PRO A 308 30.05 -37.81 -3.93
C PRO A 308 28.71 -37.12 -4.05
N ALA A 309 28.56 -36.21 -4.98
CA ALA A 309 27.30 -35.51 -5.23
C ALA A 309 26.19 -36.55 -5.54
N LEU A 310 25.10 -36.45 -4.77
CA LEU A 310 23.92 -37.29 -4.97
C LEU A 310 22.88 -36.50 -5.74
N THR A 311 22.61 -36.88 -6.98
CA THR A 311 21.60 -36.22 -7.81
C THR A 311 20.35 -37.09 -7.89
N ARG A 312 19.24 -36.51 -7.45
CA ARG A 312 17.92 -37.11 -7.47
C ARG A 312 17.08 -36.42 -8.56
N ASN A 313 16.71 -37.14 -9.60
CA ASN A 313 15.84 -36.70 -10.67
C ASN A 313 14.44 -37.26 -10.43
N GLU A 314 13.50 -36.36 -10.16
CA GLU A 314 12.11 -36.68 -9.90
C GLU A 314 11.26 -36.25 -11.09
N GLU A 315 10.45 -37.16 -11.65
CA GLU A 315 9.53 -36.88 -12.74
C GLU A 315 8.16 -37.45 -12.35
N TRP A 316 7.13 -36.60 -12.28
CA TRP A 316 5.78 -37.06 -11.99
C TRP A 316 4.72 -36.31 -12.79
N HIS A 317 3.57 -36.92 -12.96
CA HIS A 317 2.40 -36.39 -13.63
C HIS A 317 1.15 -36.68 -12.81
N ASN A 318 0.12 -35.83 -13.01
CA ASN A 318 -1.17 -36.05 -12.37
C ASN A 318 -1.84 -37.31 -12.91
N VAL A 319 -2.40 -38.13 -12.03
CA VAL A 319 -3.30 -39.23 -12.36
C VAL A 319 -4.70 -38.68 -12.52
N GLY A 320 -5.16 -38.60 -13.77
CA GLY A 320 -6.40 -37.87 -14.07
C GLY A 320 -6.19 -36.35 -14.08
N LYS A 321 -7.23 -35.60 -13.65
CA LYS A 321 -7.18 -34.14 -13.57
C LYS A 321 -7.23 -33.71 -12.11
N GLY A 322 -6.20 -33.03 -11.68
CA GLY A 322 -6.22 -32.31 -10.42
C GLY A 322 -7.30 -31.22 -10.46
N ARG A 323 -7.84 -30.89 -9.30
CA ARG A 323 -8.89 -29.88 -9.13
C ARG A 323 -8.49 -28.92 -8.04
N GLU A 324 -8.60 -27.64 -8.32
CA GLU A 324 -8.50 -26.61 -7.30
C GLU A 324 -9.55 -25.55 -7.54
N GLY A 325 -9.94 -24.86 -6.50
CA GLY A 325 -10.91 -23.80 -6.61
C GLY A 325 -11.02 -22.96 -5.36
N SER A 326 -11.81 -21.91 -5.49
CA SER A 326 -12.23 -21.14 -4.33
C SER A 326 -13.65 -20.63 -4.55
N TYR A 327 -14.38 -20.48 -3.48
CA TYR A 327 -15.66 -19.80 -3.47
C TYR A 327 -15.73 -18.88 -2.26
N ARG A 328 -16.39 -17.76 -2.45
CA ARG A 328 -16.61 -16.78 -1.39
C ARG A 328 -17.93 -16.07 -1.62
N GLY A 329 -18.72 -15.90 -0.56
CA GLY A 329 -19.95 -15.14 -0.61
C GLY A 329 -20.14 -14.35 0.68
N GLY A 330 -21.01 -13.35 0.62
CA GLY A 330 -21.27 -12.56 1.80
C GLY A 330 -22.38 -11.54 1.64
N ILE A 331 -22.73 -10.97 2.77
CA ILE A 331 -23.67 -9.87 2.89
C ILE A 331 -22.97 -8.70 3.57
N GLY A 332 -23.32 -7.49 3.19
CA GLY A 332 -22.76 -6.28 3.76
C GLY A 332 -23.83 -5.23 4.00
N TYR A 333 -23.62 -4.45 5.03
CA TYR A 333 -24.38 -3.25 5.33
C TYR A 333 -23.41 -2.07 5.45
N SER A 334 -23.74 -0.93 4.88
CA SER A 334 -22.98 0.30 5.00
C SER A 334 -23.90 1.48 5.23
N TYR A 335 -23.68 2.22 6.30
CA TYR A 335 -24.32 3.50 6.59
C TYR A 335 -23.29 4.62 6.37
N LEU A 336 -23.61 5.57 5.51
CA LEU A 336 -22.76 6.71 5.21
C LEU A 336 -23.55 8.02 5.41
N ASN A 337 -23.14 8.80 6.40
CA ASN A 337 -23.49 10.22 6.50
C ASN A 337 -22.24 11.00 6.01
N PRO A 338 -22.26 11.60 4.81
CA PRO A 338 -21.09 12.24 4.26
C PRO A 338 -20.43 13.20 5.26
N ASP A 339 -19.08 13.14 5.36
CA ASP A 339 -18.24 13.99 6.20
C ASP A 339 -18.44 13.86 7.72
N ASP A 340 -19.30 12.97 8.17
CA ASP A 340 -19.56 12.76 9.60
C ASP A 340 -19.28 11.31 10.02
N VAL A 341 -20.08 10.36 9.57
CA VAL A 341 -20.05 8.97 10.04
C VAL A 341 -20.06 8.00 8.86
N LEU A 342 -19.19 7.00 8.91
CA LEU A 342 -19.28 5.79 8.13
C LEU A 342 -19.31 4.59 9.08
N PHE A 343 -20.26 3.70 8.88
CA PHE A 343 -20.30 2.40 9.53
C PHE A 343 -20.46 1.32 8.48
N THR A 344 -19.67 0.24 8.56
CA THR A 344 -19.84 -0.94 7.69
C THR A 344 -19.80 -2.22 8.52
N ALA A 345 -20.65 -3.17 8.15
CA ALA A 345 -20.65 -4.53 8.67
C ALA A 345 -20.68 -5.50 7.49
N LYS A 346 -19.71 -6.43 7.44
CA LYS A 346 -19.61 -7.44 6.38
C LYS A 346 -19.52 -8.84 7.01
N LEU A 347 -20.43 -9.72 6.68
CA LEU A 347 -20.36 -11.15 6.99
C LEU A 347 -20.03 -11.90 5.70
N SER A 348 -19.03 -12.76 5.73
CA SER A 348 -18.62 -13.56 4.57
C SER A 348 -18.27 -14.97 4.96
N TYR A 349 -18.42 -15.88 4.00
CA TYR A 349 -18.00 -17.27 4.09
C TYR A 349 -17.16 -17.62 2.86
N SER A 350 -16.06 -18.30 3.04
CA SER A 350 -15.20 -18.75 1.94
C SER A 350 -14.76 -20.19 2.12
N GLY A 351 -14.50 -20.87 1.00
CA GLY A 351 -13.90 -22.18 0.97
C GLY A 351 -12.90 -22.34 -0.17
N SER A 352 -11.90 -23.18 0.02
CA SER A 352 -10.87 -23.47 -0.97
C SER A 352 -10.57 -24.97 -0.99
N PRO A 353 -11.26 -25.76 -1.85
CA PRO A 353 -10.94 -27.16 -2.09
C PRO A 353 -9.73 -27.32 -3.02
N THR A 354 -8.90 -28.31 -2.73
CA THR A 354 -7.81 -28.80 -3.60
C THR A 354 -7.82 -30.33 -3.55
N GLU A 355 -7.79 -30.96 -4.72
CA GLU A 355 -7.69 -32.42 -4.86
C GLU A 355 -6.69 -32.72 -5.97
N SER A 356 -5.67 -33.50 -5.70
CA SER A 356 -4.75 -33.99 -6.71
C SER A 356 -4.18 -35.36 -6.34
N ALA A 357 -3.95 -36.16 -7.37
CA ALA A 357 -3.17 -37.38 -7.29
C ALA A 357 -2.09 -37.35 -8.37
N SER A 358 -0.90 -37.75 -8.04
CA SER A 358 0.24 -37.77 -8.96
C SER A 358 1.03 -39.07 -8.78
N GLN A 359 1.61 -39.54 -9.89
CA GLN A 359 2.51 -40.67 -9.88
C GLN A 359 3.73 -40.38 -10.76
N GLY A 360 4.83 -41.03 -10.47
CA GLY A 360 6.04 -40.81 -11.22
C GLY A 360 7.21 -41.67 -10.78
N ASP A 361 8.37 -41.27 -11.23
CA ASP A 361 9.62 -41.98 -10.99
C ASP A 361 10.67 -41.06 -10.38
N VAL A 362 11.52 -41.63 -9.57
CA VAL A 362 12.74 -41.02 -9.06
C VAL A 362 13.92 -41.84 -9.50
N ARG A 363 14.89 -41.17 -10.11
CA ARG A 363 16.13 -41.77 -10.60
C ARG A 363 17.33 -41.18 -9.87
N ILE A 364 18.14 -42.04 -9.30
CA ILE A 364 19.42 -41.71 -8.70
C ILE A 364 20.46 -42.57 -9.40
N GLU A 365 21.57 -41.99 -9.86
CA GLU A 365 22.63 -42.73 -10.56
C GLU A 365 23.16 -43.87 -9.69
N GLY A 366 23.30 -45.05 -10.29
CA GLY A 366 23.75 -46.24 -9.60
C GLY A 366 22.73 -46.92 -8.72
N GLN A 367 21.45 -46.44 -8.68
CA GLN A 367 20.37 -47.08 -7.90
C GLN A 367 19.21 -47.52 -8.83
N PRO A 368 18.45 -48.58 -8.42
CA PRO A 368 17.22 -48.94 -9.11
C PRO A 368 16.24 -47.80 -9.18
N ASN A 369 15.37 -47.77 -10.19
CA ASN A 369 14.33 -46.78 -10.31
C ASN A 369 13.33 -46.87 -9.16
N THR A 370 12.96 -45.73 -8.57
CA THR A 370 12.00 -45.59 -7.48
C THR A 370 10.70 -45.00 -8.00
N LYS A 371 9.58 -45.63 -7.72
CA LYS A 371 8.25 -45.11 -8.03
C LYS A 371 7.77 -44.22 -6.91
N ILE A 372 7.11 -43.08 -7.27
CA ILE A 372 6.46 -42.18 -6.32
C ILE A 372 4.98 -42.09 -6.59
N GLN A 373 4.21 -41.98 -5.48
CA GLN A 373 2.79 -41.65 -5.51
C GLN A 373 2.52 -40.52 -4.50
N ILE A 374 1.76 -39.52 -4.93
CA ILE A 374 1.42 -38.35 -4.13
C ILE A 374 -0.09 -38.14 -4.22
N VAL A 375 -0.75 -38.03 -3.08
CA VAL A 375 -2.16 -37.62 -3.01
C VAL A 375 -2.26 -36.41 -2.09
N GLU A 376 -2.96 -35.40 -2.54
CA GLU A 376 -3.25 -34.21 -1.76
C GLU A 376 -4.74 -33.85 -1.85
N ASN A 377 -5.43 -33.83 -0.71
CA ASN A 377 -6.79 -33.35 -0.59
C ASN A 377 -6.82 -32.31 0.53
N ARG A 378 -7.27 -31.12 0.24
CA ARG A 378 -7.34 -30.04 1.22
C ARG A 378 -8.63 -29.25 1.06
N LEU A 379 -9.25 -28.93 2.18
CA LEU A 379 -10.42 -28.05 2.24
C LEU A 379 -10.29 -27.10 3.42
N ASN A 380 -10.23 -25.81 3.11
CA ASN A 380 -10.33 -24.76 4.12
C ASN A 380 -11.71 -24.12 4.04
N LYS A 381 -12.36 -23.91 5.19
CA LYS A 381 -13.64 -23.20 5.34
C LYS A 381 -13.44 -22.03 6.30
N SER A 382 -13.91 -20.84 5.93
CA SER A 382 -13.67 -19.66 6.75
C SER A 382 -14.85 -18.68 6.74
N PRO A 383 -15.70 -18.67 7.75
CA PRO A 383 -16.58 -17.55 8.07
C PRO A 383 -15.78 -16.38 8.65
N ARG A 384 -16.18 -15.16 8.28
CA ARG A 384 -15.56 -13.92 8.75
C ARG A 384 -16.61 -12.83 8.95
N LEU A 385 -16.54 -12.14 10.08
CA LEU A 385 -17.28 -10.91 10.37
C LEU A 385 -16.30 -9.74 10.45
N GLY A 386 -16.59 -8.66 9.75
CA GLY A 386 -15.82 -7.41 9.82
C GLY A 386 -16.75 -6.25 10.14
N LEU A 387 -16.37 -5.42 11.09
CA LEU A 387 -17.04 -4.20 11.49
C LEU A 387 -16.05 -3.03 11.34
N TYR A 388 -16.48 -1.95 10.70
CA TYR A 388 -15.70 -0.74 10.58
C TYR A 388 -16.56 0.47 10.93
N PHE A 389 -16.04 1.33 11.80
CA PHE A 389 -16.65 2.58 12.18
C PHE A 389 -15.66 3.72 12.01
N GLN A 390 -16.12 4.85 11.50
CA GLN A 390 -15.32 6.05 11.32
C GLN A 390 -16.17 7.26 11.62
N LYS A 391 -15.58 8.24 12.30
CA LYS A 391 -16.24 9.52 12.58
C LYS A 391 -15.29 10.70 12.42
N SER A 392 -15.76 11.72 11.70
CA SER A 392 -15.12 13.02 11.63
C SER A 392 -15.55 13.85 12.84
N LEU A 393 -14.58 14.39 13.58
CA LEU A 393 -14.81 15.21 14.77
C LEU A 393 -14.53 16.68 14.44
N LYS A 394 -14.99 17.60 15.32
CA LYS A 394 -14.69 19.03 15.20
C LYS A 394 -13.19 19.30 15.17
N LYS A 395 -12.76 20.46 14.64
CA LYS A 395 -11.36 20.91 14.55
C LYS A 395 -10.46 19.94 13.75
N LYS A 396 -10.97 19.35 12.65
CA LYS A 396 -10.25 18.46 11.73
C LYS A 396 -9.62 17.24 12.44
N GLN A 397 -10.38 16.63 13.32
CA GLN A 397 -10.03 15.38 13.99
C GLN A 397 -10.82 14.23 13.36
N PHE A 398 -10.30 13.04 13.52
CA PHE A 398 -10.84 11.82 12.93
C PHE A 398 -10.58 10.64 13.86
N VAL A 399 -11.57 9.77 14.02
CA VAL A 399 -11.42 8.49 14.70
C VAL A 399 -11.93 7.37 13.81
N ALA A 400 -11.26 6.22 13.86
CA ALA A 400 -11.74 5.00 13.22
C ALA A 400 -11.50 3.79 14.13
N PHE A 401 -12.43 2.84 14.06
CA PHE A 401 -12.36 1.56 14.76
C PHE A 401 -12.66 0.44 13.77
N GLU A 402 -11.86 -0.59 13.79
CA GLU A 402 -12.07 -1.80 13.00
C GLU A 402 -12.00 -3.01 13.91
N VAL A 403 -12.99 -3.91 13.81
CA VAL A 403 -12.97 -5.20 14.49
C VAL A 403 -13.27 -6.27 13.45
N ALA A 404 -12.43 -7.29 13.36
CA ALA A 404 -12.65 -8.43 12.48
C ALA A 404 -12.46 -9.73 13.24
N GLY A 405 -13.45 -10.61 13.18
CA GLY A 405 -13.40 -11.98 13.67
C GLY A 405 -13.40 -12.97 12.50
N SER A 406 -12.61 -14.03 12.60
CA SER A 406 -12.60 -15.12 11.64
C SER A 406 -12.39 -16.46 12.32
N TYR A 407 -13.02 -17.47 11.78
CA TYR A 407 -12.76 -18.87 12.07
C TYR A 407 -12.28 -19.53 10.79
N VAL A 408 -11.29 -20.40 10.88
CA VAL A 408 -10.81 -21.21 9.76
C VAL A 408 -10.76 -22.65 10.22
N HIS A 409 -11.52 -23.51 9.55
CA HIS A 409 -11.41 -24.97 9.68
C HIS A 409 -10.64 -25.49 8.48
N THR A 410 -9.58 -26.24 8.75
CA THR A 410 -8.69 -26.85 7.77
C THR A 410 -8.79 -28.35 7.90
N ASN A 411 -9.12 -29.02 6.81
CA ASN A 411 -8.98 -30.47 6.66
C ASN A 411 -8.00 -30.71 5.52
N SER A 412 -6.88 -31.40 5.78
CA SER A 412 -5.80 -31.61 4.84
C SER A 412 -5.25 -33.02 4.94
N TYR A 413 -5.45 -33.80 3.90
CA TYR A 413 -4.95 -35.16 3.78
C TYR A 413 -3.84 -35.17 2.70
N TYR A 414 -2.66 -35.65 3.07
CA TYR A 414 -1.50 -35.76 2.21
C TYR A 414 -0.81 -37.08 2.38
N THR A 415 -0.53 -37.79 1.26
CA THR A 415 0.33 -38.97 1.24
C THR A 415 1.47 -38.81 0.27
N TYR A 416 2.63 -39.32 0.61
CA TYR A 416 3.80 -39.38 -0.23
C TYR A 416 4.51 -40.70 -0.05
N ASN A 417 4.48 -41.57 -1.06
CA ASN A 417 5.01 -42.90 -1.02
C ASN A 417 6.16 -43.04 -2.04
N GLU A 418 7.28 -43.64 -1.59
CA GLU A 418 8.41 -44.03 -2.44
C GLU A 418 8.62 -45.53 -2.34
N GLN A 419 8.55 -46.21 -3.48
CA GLN A 419 8.74 -47.65 -3.59
C GLN A 419 9.80 -47.97 -4.60
N GLN A 420 10.80 -48.73 -4.21
CA GLN A 420 11.86 -49.29 -5.07
C GLN A 420 11.71 -50.80 -5.14
N GLU A 421 11.42 -51.31 -6.34
CA GLU A 421 11.03 -52.71 -6.51
C GLU A 421 9.87 -53.11 -5.57
N ASN A 422 10.10 -53.93 -4.56
CA ASN A 422 9.12 -54.34 -3.55
C ASN A 422 9.40 -53.73 -2.18
N VAL A 423 10.33 -52.80 -2.07
CA VAL A 423 10.71 -52.17 -0.79
C VAL A 423 10.13 -50.78 -0.69
N MET A 424 9.37 -50.46 0.35
CA MET A 424 8.90 -49.14 0.69
C MET A 424 10.05 -48.36 1.32
N LEU A 425 10.54 -47.34 0.61
CA LEU A 425 11.63 -46.47 1.09
C LEU A 425 11.11 -45.33 1.94
N SER A 426 9.90 -44.83 1.62
CA SER A 426 9.24 -43.77 2.35
C SER A 426 7.72 -43.93 2.25
N ASP A 427 7.05 -43.87 3.39
CA ASP A 427 5.59 -43.89 3.51
C ASP A 427 5.21 -42.73 4.45
N ILE A 428 4.78 -41.61 3.87
CA ILE A 428 4.41 -40.41 4.62
C ILE A 428 2.92 -40.24 4.50
N LEU A 429 2.25 -40.26 5.64
CA LEU A 429 0.86 -39.89 5.80
C LEU A 429 0.79 -38.66 6.72
N SER A 430 0.08 -37.64 6.29
CA SER A 430 -0.24 -36.47 7.09
C SER A 430 -1.73 -36.18 6.95
N ASP A 431 -2.49 -36.41 7.97
CA ASP A 431 -3.89 -36.03 8.08
C ASP A 431 -4.00 -34.94 9.14
N VAL A 432 -4.51 -33.77 8.73
CA VAL A 432 -4.58 -32.58 9.59
C VAL A 432 -6.02 -32.10 9.68
N ASP A 433 -6.55 -32.15 10.89
CA ASP A 433 -7.77 -31.46 11.26
C ASP A 433 -7.43 -30.28 12.17
N GLY A 434 -7.80 -29.06 11.74
CA GLY A 434 -7.33 -27.87 12.41
C GLY A 434 -8.35 -26.75 12.46
N ASP A 435 -8.41 -26.13 13.63
CA ASP A 435 -9.26 -24.99 13.92
C ASP A 435 -8.43 -23.75 14.29
N THR A 436 -8.68 -22.64 13.61
CA THR A 436 -8.05 -21.35 13.92
C THR A 436 -9.12 -20.28 14.14
N TYR A 437 -9.12 -19.71 15.32
CA TYR A 437 -9.93 -18.54 15.69
C TYR A 437 -9.05 -17.30 15.73
N SER A 438 -9.49 -16.21 15.11
CA SER A 438 -8.73 -14.96 15.13
C SER A 438 -9.65 -13.76 15.30
N VAL A 439 -9.26 -12.86 16.19
CA VAL A 439 -9.90 -11.55 16.37
C VAL A 439 -8.85 -10.47 16.25
N VAL A 440 -9.15 -9.45 15.46
CA VAL A 440 -8.31 -8.24 15.31
C VAL A 440 -9.16 -7.04 15.68
N ALA A 441 -8.64 -6.19 16.54
CA ALA A 441 -9.24 -4.90 16.89
C ALA A 441 -8.23 -3.78 16.63
N GLU A 442 -8.62 -2.74 15.93
CA GLU A 442 -7.80 -1.57 15.63
C GLU A 442 -8.53 -0.28 15.98
N GLY A 443 -7.84 0.64 16.63
CA GLY A 443 -8.30 1.99 16.89
C GLY A 443 -7.31 3.00 16.35
N ILE A 444 -7.81 4.04 15.66
CA ILE A 444 -7.01 5.08 15.03
C ILE A 444 -7.56 6.46 15.42
N TYR A 445 -6.66 7.36 15.78
CA TYR A 445 -6.95 8.77 15.96
C TYR A 445 -6.04 9.61 15.08
N GLU A 446 -6.61 10.58 14.37
CA GLU A 446 -5.87 11.55 13.57
C GLU A 446 -6.27 12.99 13.92
N LYS A 447 -5.28 13.87 13.93
CA LYS A 447 -5.45 15.32 14.07
C LYS A 447 -4.73 16.02 12.93
N ARG A 448 -5.49 16.71 12.08
CA ARG A 448 -4.94 17.49 10.97
C ARG A 448 -4.78 18.95 11.39
N PHE A 449 -3.60 19.49 11.19
CA PHE A 449 -3.25 20.89 11.31
C PHE A 449 -3.23 21.54 9.93
N LYS A 450 -2.73 22.75 9.79
CA LYS A 450 -2.69 23.45 8.51
C LYS A 450 -1.79 22.76 7.49
N THR A 451 -0.57 22.38 7.90
CA THR A 451 0.47 21.77 7.04
C THR A 451 0.97 20.43 7.57
N ASN A 452 0.42 19.97 8.70
CA ASN A 452 0.88 18.76 9.38
C ASN A 452 -0.30 17.91 9.85
N LYS A 453 -0.03 16.65 10.15
CA LYS A 453 -0.97 15.68 10.69
C LYS A 453 -0.27 14.78 11.70
N LEU A 454 -0.94 14.57 12.85
CA LEU A 454 -0.58 13.53 13.81
C LEU A 454 -1.54 12.36 13.61
N SER A 455 -1.01 11.15 13.53
CA SER A 455 -1.77 9.91 13.51
C SER A 455 -1.26 8.97 14.59
N VAL A 456 -2.17 8.42 15.40
CA VAL A 456 -1.85 7.44 16.45
C VAL A 456 -2.79 6.26 16.27
N GLY A 457 -2.24 5.05 16.36
CA GLY A 457 -3.03 3.84 16.23
C GLY A 457 -2.57 2.74 17.17
N LEU A 458 -3.53 1.89 17.54
CA LEU A 458 -3.32 0.69 18.32
C LEU A 458 -4.09 -0.45 17.65
N ASN A 459 -3.39 -1.56 17.38
CA ASN A 459 -3.95 -2.79 16.83
C ASN A 459 -3.63 -3.94 17.79
N HIS A 460 -4.63 -4.75 18.10
CA HIS A 460 -4.46 -5.96 18.88
C HIS A 460 -5.05 -7.16 18.12
N ARG A 461 -4.23 -8.18 17.95
CA ARG A 461 -4.63 -9.46 17.35
C ARG A 461 -4.51 -10.58 18.36
N LEU A 462 -5.58 -11.34 18.49
CA LEU A 462 -5.64 -12.59 19.22
C LEU A 462 -5.87 -13.71 18.20
N SER A 463 -5.06 -14.77 18.25
CA SER A 463 -5.30 -15.99 17.47
C SER A 463 -5.14 -17.22 18.39
N TYR A 464 -6.12 -18.10 18.32
CA TYR A 464 -6.09 -19.43 18.94
C TYR A 464 -6.06 -20.48 17.84
N VAL A 465 -5.16 -21.43 17.95
CA VAL A 465 -4.99 -22.53 16.99
C VAL A 465 -5.07 -23.85 17.76
N ASP A 466 -5.85 -24.78 17.22
CA ASP A 466 -5.97 -26.15 17.69
C ASP A 466 -5.90 -27.08 16.48
N ASN A 467 -4.76 -27.73 16.27
CA ASN A 467 -4.54 -28.65 15.16
C ASN A 467 -4.19 -30.04 15.69
N VAL A 468 -4.83 -31.03 15.11
CA VAL A 468 -4.52 -32.44 15.28
C VAL A 468 -3.84 -32.96 14.03
N TYR A 469 -2.69 -33.53 14.18
CA TYR A 469 -1.93 -34.19 13.12
C TYR A 469 -1.95 -35.69 13.39
N GLU A 470 -2.38 -36.47 12.40
CA GLU A 470 -2.41 -37.92 12.43
C GLU A 470 -1.60 -38.48 11.25
N GLY A 471 -1.09 -39.70 11.40
CA GLY A 471 -0.33 -40.39 10.36
C GLY A 471 1.11 -40.68 10.77
N THR A 472 2.08 -40.41 9.90
CA THR A 472 3.51 -40.70 10.14
C THR A 472 4.04 -39.98 11.39
N THR A 473 3.48 -38.80 11.69
CA THR A 473 3.78 -38.05 12.92
C THR A 473 2.47 -37.67 13.59
N GLU A 474 2.24 -38.22 14.77
CA GLU A 474 1.09 -37.87 15.60
C GLU A 474 1.45 -36.72 16.52
N TYR A 475 0.69 -35.63 16.41
CA TYR A 475 0.99 -34.41 17.16
C TYR A 475 -0.24 -33.54 17.35
N LYS A 476 -0.43 -33.00 18.56
CA LYS A 476 -1.46 -31.98 18.84
C LYS A 476 -0.79 -30.64 19.07
N SER A 477 -1.18 -29.65 18.30
CA SER A 477 -0.65 -28.28 18.39
C SER A 477 -1.73 -27.32 18.85
N LYS A 478 -1.62 -26.87 20.10
CA LYS A 478 -2.48 -25.82 20.65
C LYS A 478 -1.65 -24.62 21.03
N PHE A 479 -2.00 -23.46 20.47
CA PHE A 479 -1.31 -22.23 20.87
C PHE A 479 -2.19 -20.99 20.81
N ASN A 480 -1.86 -20.04 21.67
CA ASN A 480 -2.39 -18.70 21.66
C ASN A 480 -1.32 -17.71 21.21
N ASN A 481 -1.67 -16.85 20.29
CA ASN A 481 -0.81 -15.77 19.83
C ASN A 481 -1.48 -14.41 20.09
N TYR A 482 -0.86 -13.61 20.92
CA TYR A 482 -1.27 -12.23 21.25
C TYR A 482 -0.27 -11.27 20.60
N ASN A 483 -0.71 -10.49 19.66
CA ASN A 483 0.13 -9.49 19.00
C ASN A 483 -0.50 -8.09 19.18
N THR A 484 0.20 -7.21 19.88
CA THR A 484 -0.19 -5.81 20.06
C THR A 484 0.79 -4.93 19.32
N TYR A 485 0.29 -4.06 18.49
CA TYR A 485 1.04 -3.13 17.68
C TYR A 485 0.51 -1.71 17.89
N GLY A 486 1.37 -0.80 18.29
CA GLY A 486 1.03 0.61 18.46
C GLY A 486 2.00 1.50 17.69
N TYR A 487 1.51 2.64 17.19
CA TYR A 487 2.34 3.60 16.48
C TYR A 487 1.92 5.04 16.74
N ALA A 488 2.87 5.95 16.55
CA ALA A 488 2.66 7.39 16.43
C ALA A 488 3.39 7.90 15.20
N GLU A 489 2.71 8.66 14.36
CA GLU A 489 3.23 9.21 13.11
C GLU A 489 2.99 10.72 13.05
N TRP A 490 4.03 11.46 12.68
CA TRP A 490 3.97 12.87 12.37
C TRP A 490 4.33 13.09 10.90
N MET A 491 3.43 13.66 10.13
CA MET A 491 3.64 13.93 8.71
C MET A 491 3.24 15.37 8.36
N GLY A 492 3.84 15.91 7.30
CA GLY A 492 3.55 17.25 6.86
C GLY A 492 4.32 17.68 5.62
N ARG A 493 4.21 18.98 5.31
CA ARG A 493 4.89 19.62 4.17
C ARG A 493 5.68 20.85 4.61
N PHE A 494 6.92 20.91 4.15
CA PHE A 494 7.76 22.10 4.22
C PHE A 494 8.16 22.53 2.80
N LYS A 495 7.57 23.62 2.31
CA LYS A 495 7.70 24.07 0.91
C LYS A 495 7.28 22.98 -0.10
N LYS A 496 8.24 22.41 -0.85
CA LYS A 496 8.04 21.33 -1.84
C LYS A 496 8.43 19.96 -1.32
N LEU A 497 8.79 19.86 -0.03
CA LEU A 497 9.21 18.62 0.62
C LEU A 497 8.09 18.12 1.53
N ASP A 498 7.53 16.96 1.22
CA ASP A 498 6.63 16.20 2.09
C ASP A 498 7.46 15.28 2.97
N TYR A 499 7.08 15.13 4.23
CA TYR A 499 7.79 14.25 5.18
C TYR A 499 6.82 13.47 6.05
N SER A 500 7.24 12.30 6.48
CA SER A 500 6.59 11.48 7.51
C SER A 500 7.64 10.79 8.36
N LEU A 501 7.45 10.85 9.67
CA LEU A 501 8.25 10.13 10.65
C LEU A 501 7.30 9.37 11.56
N ALA A 502 7.53 8.07 11.72
CA ALA A 502 6.72 7.23 12.60
C ALA A 502 7.61 6.34 13.47
N VAL A 503 7.15 6.13 14.71
CA VAL A 503 7.70 5.15 15.64
C VAL A 503 6.63 4.14 15.95
N ARG A 504 7.00 2.86 16.02
CA ARG A 504 6.09 1.78 16.36
C ARG A 504 6.67 0.85 17.41
N GLY A 505 5.81 0.37 18.29
CA GLY A 505 6.11 -0.70 19.23
C GLY A 505 5.29 -1.94 18.91
N THR A 506 5.91 -3.11 18.98
CA THR A 506 5.22 -4.41 18.83
C THR A 506 5.50 -5.25 20.06
N PHE A 507 4.44 -5.76 20.64
CA PHE A 507 4.48 -6.70 21.74
C PHE A 507 3.82 -8.00 21.25
N ASN A 508 4.60 -9.08 21.18
CA ASN A 508 4.12 -10.39 20.76
C ASN A 508 4.33 -11.40 21.89
N ARG A 509 3.27 -12.11 22.25
CA ARG A 509 3.28 -13.18 23.24
C ARG A 509 2.66 -14.44 22.63
N ILE A 510 3.41 -15.52 22.60
CA ILE A 510 2.98 -16.82 22.14
C ILE A 510 2.99 -17.78 23.34
N ILE A 511 1.95 -18.56 23.50
CA ILE A 511 1.81 -19.59 24.55
C ILE A 511 1.49 -20.91 23.85
N GLN A 512 2.34 -21.92 24.05
CA GLN A 512 2.17 -23.29 23.56
C GLN A 512 2.43 -24.26 24.67
N GLY A 513 1.38 -24.91 25.21
CA GLY A 513 1.49 -25.68 26.44
C GLY A 513 2.01 -24.81 27.59
N ASP A 514 3.08 -25.25 28.24
CA ASP A 514 3.73 -24.54 29.33
C ASP A 514 4.76 -23.48 28.84
N GLU A 515 5.13 -23.54 27.56
CA GLU A 515 6.10 -22.62 26.98
C GLU A 515 5.48 -21.27 26.67
N LYS A 516 6.21 -20.19 27.02
CA LYS A 516 5.81 -18.81 26.80
C LYS A 516 6.95 -18.03 26.14
N THR A 517 6.73 -17.63 24.91
CA THR A 517 7.67 -16.75 24.20
C THR A 517 7.15 -15.32 24.21
N LEU A 518 8.02 -14.39 24.62
CA LEU A 518 7.71 -12.97 24.69
C LEU A 518 8.71 -12.18 23.84
N SER A 519 8.20 -11.35 22.92
CA SER A 519 9.02 -10.47 22.08
C SER A 519 8.50 -9.04 22.17
N LYS A 520 9.41 -8.11 22.45
CA LYS A 520 9.15 -6.66 22.47
C LYS A 520 10.07 -5.99 21.46
N ASN A 521 9.53 -5.32 20.49
CA ASN A 521 10.30 -4.73 19.40
C ASN A 521 9.89 -3.28 19.16
N LEU A 522 10.89 -2.45 18.84
CA LEU A 522 10.70 -1.10 18.35
C LEU A 522 11.06 -1.05 16.87
N GLY A 523 10.35 -0.22 16.15
CA GLY A 523 10.62 0.06 14.75
C GLY A 523 10.37 1.51 14.43
N ALA A 524 10.95 1.98 13.36
CA ALA A 524 10.76 3.32 12.84
C ALA A 524 10.47 3.29 11.34
N THR A 525 9.76 4.29 10.87
CA THR A 525 9.50 4.50 9.44
C THR A 525 9.71 5.96 9.13
N TRP A 526 10.41 6.26 8.05
CA TRP A 526 10.61 7.62 7.57
C TRP A 526 10.32 7.70 6.07
N ARG A 527 9.75 8.82 5.64
CA ARG A 527 9.43 9.07 4.24
C ARG A 527 9.70 10.53 3.92
N LEU A 528 10.32 10.76 2.77
CA LEU A 528 10.56 12.07 2.20
C LEU A 528 10.08 12.07 0.75
N GLY A 529 9.29 13.06 0.38
CA GLY A 529 8.78 13.24 -0.97
C GLY A 529 9.08 14.64 -1.48
N TYR A 530 9.84 14.76 -2.55
CA TYR A 530 10.13 16.03 -3.21
C TYR A 530 9.35 16.13 -4.52
N ARG A 531 8.51 17.15 -4.63
CA ARG A 531 7.65 17.41 -5.79
C ARG A 531 7.87 18.82 -6.29
N PRO A 532 8.85 19.04 -7.20
CA PRO A 532 9.11 20.37 -7.77
C PRO A 532 7.94 20.87 -8.60
N ASN A 533 7.20 19.98 -9.27
CA ASN A 533 6.03 20.23 -10.09
C ASN A 533 5.11 18.98 -10.12
N GLN A 534 4.02 19.04 -10.88
CA GLN A 534 3.06 17.94 -10.99
C GLN A 534 3.57 16.75 -11.83
N LYS A 535 4.66 16.93 -12.58
CA LYS A 535 5.20 15.89 -13.48
C LYS A 535 6.29 15.05 -12.86
N LEU A 536 7.05 15.61 -11.91
CA LEU A 536 8.20 14.95 -11.30
C LEU A 536 8.03 14.78 -9.81
N GLN A 537 8.25 13.58 -9.35
CA GLN A 537 8.31 13.23 -7.94
C GLN A 537 9.53 12.37 -7.65
N VAL A 538 10.27 12.73 -6.64
CA VAL A 538 11.32 11.91 -6.04
C VAL A 538 10.86 11.54 -4.64
N ARG A 539 10.90 10.25 -4.30
CA ARG A 539 10.53 9.73 -2.99
C ARG A 539 11.64 8.88 -2.42
N TYR A 540 12.00 9.16 -1.18
CA TYR A 540 12.85 8.29 -0.37
C TYR A 540 12.04 7.81 0.82
N SER A 541 12.07 6.51 1.08
CA SER A 541 11.40 5.91 2.24
C SER A 541 12.27 4.84 2.85
N GLY A 542 12.23 4.73 4.16
CA GLY A 542 12.88 3.65 4.87
C GLY A 542 12.07 3.20 6.08
N GLU A 543 12.31 1.98 6.49
CA GLU A 543 11.74 1.40 7.69
C GLU A 543 12.72 0.43 8.36
N THR A 544 12.57 0.28 9.67
CA THR A 544 13.18 -0.81 10.41
C THR A 544 12.12 -1.57 11.19
N TYR A 545 12.22 -2.90 11.17
CA TYR A 545 11.31 -3.78 11.89
C TYR A 545 11.99 -5.09 12.26
N VAL A 546 11.36 -5.82 13.19
CA VAL A 546 11.83 -7.11 13.66
C VAL A 546 10.84 -8.19 13.23
N VAL A 547 11.37 -9.27 12.68
CA VAL A 547 10.63 -10.49 12.34
C VAL A 547 10.93 -11.53 13.43
N VAL A 548 9.87 -12.01 14.07
CA VAL A 548 9.95 -13.07 15.06
C VAL A 548 9.84 -14.40 14.32
N PRO A 549 10.65 -15.43 14.67
CA PRO A 549 10.54 -16.75 14.07
C PRO A 549 9.13 -17.32 14.18
N ALA A 550 8.68 -18.00 13.14
CA ALA A 550 7.40 -18.68 13.15
C ALA A 550 7.45 -19.90 14.11
N LEU A 551 6.36 -20.20 14.82
CA LEU A 551 6.32 -21.34 15.74
C LEU A 551 6.73 -22.66 15.08
N ARG A 552 6.28 -22.90 13.85
CA ARG A 552 6.64 -24.09 13.08
C ARG A 552 8.15 -24.27 12.90
N THR A 553 8.91 -23.17 12.89
CA THR A 553 10.38 -23.21 12.76
C THR A 553 11.10 -23.32 14.08
N LEU A 554 10.41 -23.01 15.19
CA LEU A 554 10.93 -23.17 16.56
C LEU A 554 10.70 -24.59 17.12
N ASN A 555 9.69 -25.30 16.63
CA ASN A 555 9.34 -26.61 17.13
C ASN A 555 10.33 -27.68 16.64
N ASN A 556 11.01 -28.37 17.53
CA ASN A 556 12.04 -29.38 17.22
C ASN A 556 11.45 -30.74 16.76
N VAL A 557 10.30 -30.69 16.06
CA VAL A 557 9.68 -31.89 15.47
C VAL A 557 10.33 -32.20 14.14
N GLU A 558 10.73 -33.46 13.95
CA GLU A 558 11.21 -33.94 12.66
C GLU A 558 10.06 -34.35 11.75
N GLN A 559 10.11 -33.84 10.53
CA GLN A 559 9.14 -34.16 9.49
C GLN A 559 9.88 -34.76 8.30
N ALA A 560 9.58 -36.00 7.97
CA ALA A 560 10.07 -36.63 6.75
C ALA A 560 9.52 -35.87 5.50
N ILE A 561 10.39 -35.63 4.57
CA ILE A 561 10.05 -35.01 3.26
C ILE A 561 10.05 -36.08 2.16
N ASN A 562 11.02 -36.99 2.22
CA ASN A 562 11.19 -38.13 1.33
C ASN A 562 12.15 -39.12 1.99
N ALA A 563 12.51 -40.20 1.27
CA ALA A 563 13.40 -41.24 1.81
C ALA A 563 14.76 -40.72 2.31
N TYR A 564 15.24 -39.59 1.81
CA TYR A 564 16.56 -39.04 2.11
C TYR A 564 16.53 -37.76 2.96
N GLN A 565 15.41 -37.02 2.96
CA GLN A 565 15.35 -35.66 3.52
C GLN A 565 14.37 -35.56 4.68
N ILE A 566 14.80 -34.88 5.74
CA ILE A 566 14.02 -34.55 6.94
C ILE A 566 14.05 -33.03 7.09
N ARG A 567 12.94 -32.45 7.49
CA ARG A 567 12.86 -31.07 7.98
C ARG A 567 12.82 -31.09 9.50
N ARG A 568 13.63 -30.27 10.13
CA ARG A 568 13.69 -30.12 11.60
C ARG A 568 13.55 -28.65 11.98
N GLY A 569 12.77 -28.33 13.00
CA GLY A 569 12.73 -26.99 13.56
C GLY A 569 13.96 -26.65 14.40
N ASN A 570 14.10 -25.37 14.77
CA ASN A 570 15.23 -24.88 15.56
C ASN A 570 14.73 -23.93 16.66
N PRO A 571 14.66 -24.38 17.93
CA PRO A 571 14.21 -23.56 19.05
C PRO A 571 15.17 -22.41 19.39
N GLU A 572 16.42 -22.44 18.93
CA GLU A 572 17.44 -21.41 19.20
C GLU A 572 17.38 -20.22 18.24
N LEU A 573 16.41 -20.18 17.33
CA LEU A 573 16.29 -19.08 16.38
C LEU A 573 16.08 -17.73 17.08
N LYS A 574 16.89 -16.78 16.70
CA LYS A 574 16.82 -15.39 17.15
C LYS A 574 15.92 -14.57 16.23
N ASN A 575 15.41 -13.47 16.76
CA ASN A 575 14.71 -12.47 15.96
C ASN A 575 15.60 -11.91 14.86
N THR A 576 15.00 -11.68 13.71
CA THR A 576 15.64 -11.07 12.55
C THR A 576 15.32 -9.57 12.51
N THR A 577 16.34 -8.71 12.40
CA THR A 577 16.11 -7.27 12.21
C THR A 577 16.29 -6.90 10.75
N VAL A 578 15.32 -6.19 10.20
CA VAL A 578 15.29 -5.77 8.79
C VAL A 578 15.35 -4.26 8.68
N TYR A 579 16.22 -3.77 7.82
CA TYR A 579 16.34 -2.38 7.40
C TYR A 579 16.02 -2.31 5.92
N THR A 580 15.07 -1.47 5.53
CA THR A 580 14.67 -1.30 4.14
C THR A 580 14.77 0.17 3.76
N ASN A 581 15.38 0.48 2.62
CA ASN A 581 15.42 1.81 2.04
C ASN A 581 14.98 1.74 0.59
N THR A 582 14.16 2.68 0.15
CA THR A 582 13.68 2.75 -1.22
C THR A 582 13.80 4.18 -1.73
N LEU A 583 14.52 4.35 -2.82
CA LEU A 583 14.53 5.58 -3.60
C LEU A 583 13.72 5.36 -4.87
N MET A 584 12.77 6.24 -5.14
CA MET A 584 11.89 6.16 -6.31
C MET A 584 11.82 7.52 -7.00
N LEU A 585 11.90 7.50 -8.31
CA LEU A 585 11.69 8.64 -9.19
C LEU A 585 10.53 8.32 -10.14
N ASN A 586 9.47 9.12 -10.07
CA ASN A 586 8.34 9.08 -10.98
C ASN A 586 8.35 10.32 -11.86
N HIS A 587 8.31 10.15 -13.17
CA HIS A 587 8.28 11.25 -14.12
C HIS A 587 7.22 11.04 -15.20
N LYS A 588 6.32 12.00 -15.29
CA LYS A 588 5.33 12.12 -16.35
C LYS A 588 5.86 13.13 -17.37
N CYS A 589 6.65 12.66 -18.34
CA CYS A 589 7.24 13.52 -19.37
C CYS A 589 6.16 14.22 -20.17
N THR A 590 5.17 13.46 -20.63
CA THR A 590 3.97 13.93 -21.34
C THR A 590 2.73 13.26 -20.77
N ASN A 591 1.55 13.60 -21.27
CA ASN A 591 0.31 12.91 -20.91
C ASN A 591 0.29 11.45 -21.38
N ASN A 592 1.15 11.10 -22.33
CA ASN A 592 1.20 9.79 -22.96
C ASN A 592 2.45 8.98 -22.61
N PHE A 593 3.46 9.60 -22.00
CA PHE A 593 4.73 8.95 -21.67
C PHE A 593 5.10 9.16 -20.21
N THR A 594 5.19 8.07 -19.47
CA THR A 594 5.58 8.07 -18.05
C THR A 594 6.64 7.00 -17.81
N TYR A 595 7.56 7.28 -16.90
CA TYR A 595 8.47 6.28 -16.40
C TYR A 595 8.67 6.37 -14.89
N THR A 596 8.98 5.23 -14.29
CA THR A 596 9.35 5.10 -12.88
C THR A 596 10.68 4.37 -12.78
N LEU A 597 11.61 4.93 -12.04
CA LEU A 597 12.86 4.27 -11.66
C LEU A 597 12.87 4.08 -10.16
N SER A 598 13.31 2.94 -9.68
CA SER A 598 13.47 2.71 -8.25
C SER A 598 14.71 1.89 -7.92
N ALA A 599 15.27 2.16 -6.75
CA ALA A 599 16.30 1.37 -6.10
C ALA A 599 15.82 1.00 -4.70
N ASN A 600 15.76 -0.28 -4.40
CA ASN A 600 15.37 -0.81 -3.10
C ASN A 600 16.55 -1.55 -2.47
N ASP A 601 16.94 -1.12 -1.28
CA ASP A 601 18.00 -1.69 -0.46
C ASP A 601 17.38 -2.38 0.75
N VAL A 602 17.69 -3.66 0.95
CA VAL A 602 17.22 -4.46 2.09
C VAL A 602 18.43 -5.07 2.78
N TYR A 603 18.68 -4.65 4.01
CA TYR A 603 19.71 -5.21 4.87
C TYR A 603 19.06 -5.92 6.05
N THR A 604 19.44 -7.18 6.24
CA THR A 604 18.86 -8.05 7.27
C THR A 604 19.96 -8.58 8.18
N VAL A 605 19.77 -8.41 9.46
CA VAL A 605 20.65 -8.92 10.50
C VAL A 605 20.02 -10.17 11.11
N HIS A 606 20.82 -11.20 11.31
CA HIS A 606 20.38 -12.53 11.75
C HIS A 606 19.23 -13.09 10.88
N PRO A 607 19.38 -13.11 9.53
CA PRO A 607 18.35 -13.71 8.68
C PRO A 607 18.13 -15.17 9.07
N GLN A 608 16.89 -15.63 8.95
CA GLN A 608 16.55 -17.05 9.07
C GLN A 608 16.78 -17.67 7.69
N LEU A 609 17.72 -18.61 7.62
CA LEU A 609 18.17 -19.24 6.40
C LEU A 609 18.04 -20.75 6.55
N ALA A 610 17.43 -21.41 5.57
CA ALA A 610 17.36 -22.86 5.55
C ALA A 610 18.75 -23.43 5.19
N THR A 611 19.33 -24.18 6.09
CA THR A 611 20.61 -24.85 5.93
C THR A 611 20.37 -26.34 5.89
N THR A 612 21.02 -27.01 4.93
CA THR A 612 20.97 -28.48 4.83
C THR A 612 22.29 -29.05 5.29
N PHE A 613 22.23 -29.99 6.23
CA PHE A 613 23.38 -30.74 6.71
C PHE A 613 23.07 -32.23 6.75
N ARG A 614 24.12 -33.06 6.94
CA ARG A 614 23.98 -34.52 6.95
C ARG A 614 24.07 -35.07 8.39
N GLU A 615 23.13 -35.93 8.72
CA GLU A 615 23.07 -36.61 10.01
C GLU A 615 22.43 -37.98 9.85
N ASN A 616 23.04 -39.04 10.37
CA ASN A 616 22.53 -40.42 10.32
C ASN A 616 22.10 -40.91 8.92
N GLY A 617 22.86 -40.51 7.86
CA GLY A 617 22.57 -40.88 6.48
C GLY A 617 21.41 -40.13 5.84
N LYS A 618 20.82 -39.16 6.53
CA LYS A 618 19.75 -38.27 6.03
C LYS A 618 20.24 -36.86 5.83
N PHE A 619 19.58 -36.13 4.94
CA PHE A 619 19.77 -34.69 4.74
C PHE A 619 18.76 -33.93 5.61
N ILE A 620 19.25 -33.23 6.62
CA ILE A 620 18.44 -32.47 7.56
C ILE A 620 18.38 -31.02 7.07
N THR A 621 17.21 -30.56 6.68
CA THR A 621 16.96 -29.13 6.41
C THR A 621 16.44 -28.45 7.65
N GLN A 622 17.16 -27.46 8.15
CA GLN A 622 16.82 -26.70 9.35
C GLN A 622 17.06 -25.21 9.13
N GLU A 623 16.15 -24.38 9.61
CA GLU A 623 16.39 -22.92 9.62
C GLU A 623 17.42 -22.54 10.69
N GLN A 624 18.38 -21.73 10.32
CA GLN A 624 19.43 -21.20 11.20
C GLN A 624 19.58 -19.68 11.01
N ASN A 625 20.02 -18.98 12.04
CA ASN A 625 20.35 -17.56 11.86
C ASN A 625 21.69 -17.42 11.13
N GLY A 626 21.66 -16.78 9.98
CA GLY A 626 22.84 -16.31 9.29
C GLY A 626 23.41 -15.05 9.94
N ARG A 627 24.51 -14.53 9.40
CA ARG A 627 25.12 -13.26 9.84
C ARG A 627 24.39 -12.06 9.26
N TYR A 628 24.20 -12.03 7.95
CA TYR A 628 23.44 -11.00 7.25
C TYR A 628 22.92 -11.49 5.90
N TYR A 629 21.88 -10.82 5.44
CA TYR A 629 21.40 -10.84 4.05
C TYR A 629 21.32 -9.40 3.56
N HIS A 630 21.89 -9.10 2.40
CA HIS A 630 21.87 -7.78 1.78
C HIS A 630 21.43 -7.89 0.34
N GLN A 631 20.39 -7.15 -0.02
CA GLN A 631 19.81 -7.15 -1.37
C GLN A 631 19.71 -5.73 -1.89
N LEU A 632 20.11 -5.52 -3.14
CA LEU A 632 19.80 -4.33 -3.92
C LEU A 632 18.96 -4.73 -5.13
N HIS A 633 17.86 -4.03 -5.33
CA HIS A 633 16.90 -4.31 -6.38
C HIS A 633 16.57 -3.02 -7.13
N PHE A 634 16.87 -2.99 -8.42
CA PHE A 634 16.60 -1.89 -9.32
C PHE A 634 15.40 -2.25 -10.20
N THR A 635 14.44 -1.32 -10.34
CA THR A 635 13.28 -1.49 -11.20
C THR A 635 13.13 -0.27 -12.10
N GLY A 636 12.93 -0.50 -13.38
CA GLY A 636 12.55 0.48 -14.38
C GLY A 636 11.22 0.11 -15.02
N ASN A 637 10.24 1.04 -14.97
CA ASN A 637 8.95 0.85 -15.61
C ASN A 637 8.73 1.99 -16.60
N ILE A 638 8.26 1.65 -17.79
CA ILE A 638 7.92 2.60 -18.85
C ILE A 638 6.49 2.30 -19.30
N ASN A 639 5.69 3.35 -19.44
CA ASN A 639 4.39 3.28 -20.08
C ASN A 639 4.32 4.35 -21.18
N TRP A 640 3.98 3.94 -22.37
CA TRP A 640 3.86 4.82 -23.53
C TRP A 640 2.56 4.52 -24.26
N SER A 641 1.70 5.53 -24.35
CA SER A 641 0.36 5.43 -24.96
C SER A 641 0.31 6.20 -26.27
N PHE A 642 -0.43 5.66 -27.25
CA PHE A 642 -0.63 6.24 -28.58
C PHE A 642 -2.13 6.21 -28.94
N PHE A 643 -2.53 6.99 -29.96
CA PHE A 643 -3.88 7.01 -30.52
C PHE A 643 -4.96 7.18 -29.44
N ASP A 644 -4.91 8.31 -28.69
CA ASP A 644 -5.81 8.55 -27.56
C ASP A 644 -5.88 7.40 -26.55
N ARG A 645 -4.70 6.78 -26.31
CA ARG A 645 -4.50 5.65 -25.40
C ARG A 645 -5.16 4.32 -25.84
N GLN A 646 -5.50 4.20 -27.12
CA GLN A 646 -5.95 2.93 -27.67
C GLN A 646 -4.83 1.89 -27.71
N LEU A 647 -3.59 2.32 -27.97
CA LEU A 647 -2.40 1.46 -27.89
C LEU A 647 -1.54 1.91 -26.71
N ARG A 648 -1.24 0.99 -25.81
CA ARG A 648 -0.30 1.19 -24.70
C ARG A 648 0.85 0.20 -24.85
N LEU A 649 2.07 0.69 -24.93
CA LEU A 649 3.29 -0.10 -24.81
C LEU A 649 3.79 0.02 -23.37
N PHE A 650 4.20 -1.08 -22.80
CA PHE A 650 4.74 -1.09 -21.44
C PHE A 650 6.00 -1.96 -21.34
N SER A 651 6.87 -1.57 -20.42
CA SER A 651 8.06 -2.33 -20.07
C SER A 651 8.25 -2.29 -18.56
N ARG A 652 8.58 -3.44 -18.00
CA ARG A 652 9.07 -3.56 -16.62
C ARG A 652 10.37 -4.34 -16.64
N LEU A 653 11.46 -3.70 -16.26
CA LEU A 653 12.79 -4.29 -16.20
C LEU A 653 13.27 -4.26 -14.76
N ASN A 654 13.82 -5.37 -14.31
CA ASN A 654 14.32 -5.54 -12.96
C ASN A 654 15.73 -6.13 -13.01
N TYR A 655 16.57 -5.62 -12.14
CA TYR A 655 17.86 -6.22 -11.82
C TYR A 655 18.01 -6.31 -10.31
N LYS A 656 18.23 -7.49 -9.81
CA LYS A 656 18.37 -7.78 -8.41
C LYS A 656 19.70 -8.48 -8.18
N PHE A 657 20.49 -8.00 -7.23
CA PHE A 657 21.59 -8.76 -6.70
C PHE A 657 21.48 -8.87 -5.18
N ALA A 658 21.98 -9.98 -4.64
CA ALA A 658 21.97 -10.22 -3.22
C ALA A 658 23.22 -10.94 -2.76
N ARG A 659 23.59 -10.65 -1.53
CA ARG A 659 24.67 -11.33 -0.82
C ARG A 659 24.11 -11.88 0.49
N GLU A 660 24.36 -13.15 0.69
CA GLU A 660 23.90 -13.89 1.85
C GLU A 660 25.10 -14.51 2.56
N LYS A 661 25.13 -14.35 3.88
CA LYS A 661 26.16 -14.97 4.70
C LYS A 661 25.54 -15.77 5.83
N GLY A 662 25.57 -17.08 5.68
CA GLY A 662 25.22 -18.05 6.70
C GLY A 662 26.31 -18.21 7.75
N LYS A 663 26.23 -19.26 8.57
CA LYS A 663 27.28 -19.63 9.50
C LYS A 663 28.48 -20.23 8.79
N SER A 664 28.23 -21.13 7.83
CA SER A 664 29.22 -21.93 7.10
C SER A 664 29.37 -21.55 5.62
N PHE A 665 28.50 -20.73 5.05
CA PHE A 665 28.50 -20.39 3.65
C PHE A 665 28.40 -18.87 3.40
N SER A 666 28.77 -18.47 2.19
CA SER A 666 28.60 -17.10 1.69
C SER A 666 28.25 -17.16 0.22
N ASN A 667 27.02 -16.76 -0.11
CA ASN A 667 26.50 -16.75 -1.46
C ASN A 667 26.41 -15.31 -1.99
N PHE A 668 26.69 -15.18 -3.28
CA PHE A 668 26.41 -13.99 -4.06
C PHE A 668 25.65 -14.44 -5.31
N TYR A 669 24.57 -13.75 -5.61
CA TYR A 669 23.78 -14.02 -6.81
C TYR A 669 23.17 -12.75 -7.38
N ASP A 670 22.95 -12.77 -8.67
CA ASP A 670 22.23 -11.73 -9.37
C ASP A 670 21.22 -12.35 -10.35
N THR A 671 20.18 -11.59 -10.65
CA THR A 671 19.18 -11.97 -11.62
C THR A 671 18.57 -10.75 -12.28
N TYR A 672 18.31 -10.88 -13.57
CA TYR A 672 17.51 -9.93 -14.32
C TYR A 672 16.20 -10.58 -14.75
N TYR A 673 15.13 -9.82 -14.72
CA TYR A 673 13.82 -10.28 -15.11
C TYR A 673 12.93 -9.12 -15.49
N GLY A 674 11.85 -9.39 -16.17
CA GLY A 674 10.93 -8.35 -16.57
C GLY A 674 10.06 -8.73 -17.74
N GLU A 675 9.32 -7.78 -18.23
CA GLU A 675 8.39 -7.95 -19.34
C GLU A 675 8.39 -6.74 -20.25
N LEU A 676 8.14 -7.00 -21.52
CA LEU A 676 7.83 -6.04 -22.56
C LEU A 676 6.48 -6.42 -23.14
N GLY A 677 5.57 -5.47 -23.27
CA GLY A 677 4.25 -5.80 -23.79
C GLY A 677 3.55 -4.63 -24.44
N GLY A 678 2.44 -4.95 -25.09
CA GLY A 678 1.52 -4.02 -25.69
C GLY A 678 0.08 -4.42 -25.39
N GLU A 679 -0.74 -3.41 -25.16
CA GLU A 679 -2.18 -3.54 -25.01
C GLU A 679 -2.85 -2.66 -26.05
N TRP A 680 -3.70 -3.24 -26.88
CA TRP A 680 -4.47 -2.53 -27.89
C TRP A 680 -5.96 -2.64 -27.59
N THR A 681 -6.59 -1.50 -27.33
CA THR A 681 -8.04 -1.38 -27.15
C THR A 681 -8.67 -0.88 -28.44
N PHE A 682 -9.59 -1.62 -29.02
CA PHE A 682 -10.29 -1.25 -30.24
C PHE A 682 -11.80 -1.34 -30.08
N LEU A 683 -12.53 -0.60 -30.92
CA LEU A 683 -13.99 -0.45 -30.87
C LEU A 683 -14.54 -0.08 -29.46
N LYS A 684 -13.71 0.48 -28.58
CA LYS A 684 -14.01 0.86 -27.18
C LYS A 684 -14.55 -0.30 -26.30
N LYS A 685 -14.48 -1.55 -26.78
CA LYS A 685 -15.05 -2.72 -26.11
C LYS A 685 -14.09 -3.91 -26.03
N PHE A 686 -13.11 -3.98 -26.90
CA PHE A 686 -12.19 -5.09 -26.98
C PHE A 686 -10.77 -4.66 -26.64
N ALA A 687 -10.09 -5.45 -25.85
CA ALA A 687 -8.67 -5.26 -25.58
C ALA A 687 -7.91 -6.54 -25.90
N VAL A 688 -6.76 -6.38 -26.54
CA VAL A 688 -5.79 -7.47 -26.79
C VAL A 688 -4.50 -7.09 -26.10
N THR A 689 -3.99 -7.97 -25.26
CA THR A 689 -2.69 -7.83 -24.62
C THR A 689 -1.75 -8.90 -25.11
N LEU A 690 -0.53 -8.51 -25.47
CA LEU A 690 0.58 -9.40 -25.76
C LEU A 690 1.77 -8.97 -24.93
N ALA A 691 2.36 -9.90 -24.19
CA ALA A 691 3.54 -9.64 -23.39
C ALA A 691 4.56 -10.78 -23.55
N PHE A 692 5.83 -10.41 -23.54
CA PHE A 692 6.98 -11.30 -23.54
C PHE A 692 7.84 -10.98 -22.34
N GLY A 693 8.16 -11.97 -21.52
CA GLY A 693 8.90 -11.74 -20.30
C GLY A 693 9.63 -12.94 -19.76
N LYS A 694 10.48 -12.66 -18.80
CA LYS A 694 11.19 -13.64 -17.97
C LYS A 694 10.80 -13.40 -16.53
N ARG A 695 10.44 -14.44 -15.79
CA ARG A 695 10.28 -14.37 -14.32
C ARG A 695 11.65 -14.33 -13.65
N ALA A 696 11.69 -13.77 -12.44
CA ALA A 696 12.89 -13.77 -11.63
C ALA A 696 13.38 -15.20 -11.37
N ASP A 697 14.66 -15.45 -11.53
CA ASP A 697 15.26 -16.62 -10.94
C ASP A 697 15.14 -16.50 -9.41
N VAL A 698 14.73 -17.56 -8.74
CA VAL A 698 14.51 -17.55 -7.31
C VAL A 698 15.74 -18.13 -6.63
N PHE A 699 16.31 -17.33 -5.75
CA PHE A 699 17.38 -17.74 -4.86
C PHE A 699 16.79 -17.82 -3.47
N SER A 700 16.83 -18.99 -2.91
CA SER A 700 16.36 -19.23 -1.55
C SER A 700 17.40 -20.08 -0.85
N ASP A 701 18.06 -19.45 0.11
CA ASP A 701 19.06 -20.10 0.94
C ASP A 701 20.19 -20.75 0.11
N GLU A 702 20.28 -22.08 0.14
CA GLU A 702 21.27 -22.84 -0.63
C GLU A 702 20.74 -23.32 -2.01
N LYS A 703 19.55 -22.84 -2.45
CA LYS A 703 18.86 -23.32 -3.64
C LYS A 703 18.70 -22.23 -4.70
N ILE A 704 18.88 -22.59 -5.95
CA ILE A 704 18.67 -21.73 -7.10
C ILE A 704 17.61 -22.38 -8.01
N TYR A 705 16.57 -21.62 -8.32
CA TYR A 705 15.54 -22.00 -9.28
C TYR A 705 15.62 -21.07 -10.49
N TYR A 706 15.94 -21.61 -11.65
CA TYR A 706 15.99 -20.85 -12.89
C TYR A 706 14.63 -20.82 -13.56
N ASN A 707 14.20 -19.65 -14.00
CA ASN A 707 12.96 -19.46 -14.73
C ASN A 707 13.20 -19.21 -16.20
N SER A 708 12.30 -19.73 -17.04
CA SER A 708 12.32 -19.54 -18.49
C SER A 708 11.63 -18.25 -18.93
N TRP A 709 11.82 -17.90 -20.18
CA TRP A 709 11.05 -16.88 -20.87
C TRP A 709 9.63 -17.37 -21.15
N GLU A 710 8.67 -16.47 -21.02
CA GLU A 710 7.25 -16.75 -21.20
C GLU A 710 6.62 -15.74 -22.17
N VAL A 711 5.62 -16.21 -22.91
CA VAL A 711 4.73 -15.35 -23.70
C VAL A 711 3.36 -15.41 -23.07
N ALA A 712 2.80 -14.24 -22.73
CA ALA A 712 1.45 -14.12 -22.25
C ALA A 712 0.60 -13.38 -23.27
N SER A 713 -0.60 -13.88 -23.54
CA SER A 713 -1.59 -13.21 -24.39
C SER A 713 -2.97 -13.25 -23.72
N GLY A 714 -3.71 -12.18 -23.89
CA GLY A 714 -5.08 -12.07 -23.36
C GLY A 714 -5.95 -11.27 -24.30
N ILE A 715 -7.23 -11.65 -24.38
CA ILE A 715 -8.27 -10.92 -25.11
C ILE A 715 -9.41 -10.68 -24.12
N MET A 716 -9.86 -9.44 -24.01
CA MET A 716 -11.00 -9.06 -23.20
C MET A 716 -12.08 -8.43 -24.07
#